data_538fbfd6b08bd6954c7769709af93248
#
_entry.id   538fbfd6b08bd6954c7769709af93248
#
_cell.length_a   1.000
_cell.length_b   1.000
_cell.length_c   1.000
_cell.angle_alpha   90.00
_cell.angle_beta   90.00
_cell.angle_gamma   90.00
#
_symmetry.space_group_name_H-M   'P 1'
#
loop_
_entity.id
_entity.type
_entity.pdbx_description
1 polymer ?
#
loop_
_entity_poly.entity_id
_entity_poly.type
_entity_poly.pdbx_seq_one_letter_code
_entity_poly.pdbx_strand_id
1 'polypeptide(L)'
;MALALVLAGAAASVPGLAAPQEPSAQAPTVGRIIVMVDGRPGDPGLLDLIPFRTGDAYAPRLVDQAVKQIFKTGLFADITVTKGGEGPVDLTFDLVRKVFINAVRFRGPRVSALRLSQALTVLRPGAYLQEDRIPEAVEQVRAGLRQEGYFDAVVVCDVHKKAAATAVLVFRILDWKTFRIGGLEVEWKAEIPEQSVLKKMRTKVGQLYVPSRLAADLQALSARLDAAGYPRAEVRLAGESFDEESRRADLRLEIVPNEKIVITVTGAKVPLRLITPIWEERVFDPWGLSEGEARILNHLRRKGFLFATVKSRVERGPNELRIIHEVTPGDKTKIIGFDFRGNTAFSSLDLRTRLALRENVPIFSLLSYDKIFTIPIELSNFYKQNGFADVQIKLDFIKVPAGMRAVFDIAEGLRTTVESIRVEGTSLAAADAVRRDLVSREGGPYFPPNVQRDVGQIETFYLNSGIRGTEVSARVERGSGTAVTLIYEITEGAPVSIQDVFITGNLTTRNRVIRRELRVKKGDKADYARIQESKRRLERLGIFSEIGLDEVQTGPSEEVVIATVREGEKNYTGVGLGFESLNPVVGPVSDWLDFRPRGTLEYLRSNVFGLGAQAGVLGQLSTIERRAVLSWNQPYFLGLTMPTTALAWAEREKRTGFTLDRIGVSLSAAKSLGRARLLLGSLSVTRTSLLDVDLNNLPPDIDRRFLPYSATLASVSMSWERRDDTLNPTRGWFGSAVVEIGVPVFGTEADYQKVFLKGQYFRPLTSFLNLGLTGRLGLGNGLSHLPERFFAGGSNTFRGEEFELLGPIDPTTLKPYGGEAVEIVNAELIWTIFPAWRELRLASFFDLGNVYESLKSFRPVDLEGAFGAGIRYRTPLGPVRIEIAWKLWGFDVQDHKGHPLIFLTIGNIF
;
A
#
# COMPACT_ATOMS: atom_id res chain seq x y z
N MET A 1 -24.19 -43.68 2.40
CA MET A 1 -24.85 -44.95 2.06
C MET A 1 -23.76 -45.86 1.51
N ALA A 2 -23.21 -46.69 2.39
CA ALA A 2 -23.41 -48.11 2.55
C ALA A 2 -22.95 -48.89 1.30
N LEU A 3 -21.90 -49.70 1.38
CA LEU A 3 -21.99 -51.02 1.94
C LEU A 3 -20.57 -51.59 2.19
N ALA A 4 -20.35 -52.03 3.40
CA ALA A 4 -19.29 -52.95 3.78
C ALA A 4 -19.77 -54.39 3.53
N LEU A 5 -18.87 -55.31 3.20
CA LEU A 5 -19.07 -56.71 3.58
C LEU A 5 -17.73 -57.40 3.84
N VAL A 6 -17.68 -57.95 5.01
CA VAL A 6 -16.71 -58.85 5.65
C VAL A 6 -16.81 -60.24 5.07
N LEU A 7 -15.71 -60.96 4.92
CA LEU A 7 -15.70 -62.41 5.19
C LEU A 7 -14.29 -62.87 5.62
N ALA A 8 -14.25 -63.32 6.85
CA ALA A 8 -13.16 -64.11 7.41
C ALA A 8 -13.42 -65.57 7.15
N GLY A 9 -12.36 -66.38 7.07
CA GLY A 9 -12.52 -67.82 7.04
C GLY A 9 -11.20 -68.59 6.91
N ALA A 10 -10.67 -69.01 8.05
CA ALA A 10 -10.03 -70.24 8.39
C ALA A 10 -8.80 -70.77 7.65
N ALA A 11 -7.78 -70.98 8.46
CA ALA A 11 -6.56 -71.70 8.22
C ALA A 11 -6.80 -73.25 8.07
N ALA A 12 -6.07 -73.87 7.15
CA ALA A 12 -5.68 -75.22 7.26
C ALA A 12 -4.28 -75.47 6.69
N SER A 13 -3.36 -75.82 7.53
CA SER A 13 -1.99 -76.26 7.24
C SER A 13 -1.95 -77.63 6.60
N VAL A 14 -1.20 -77.77 5.48
CA VAL A 14 -0.65 -79.10 5.01
C VAL A 14 0.79 -78.85 4.54
N PRO A 15 1.76 -79.70 4.99
CA PRO A 15 3.19 -79.52 4.73
C PRO A 15 3.66 -80.24 3.44
N GLY A 16 4.59 -79.56 2.73
CA GLY A 16 5.69 -80.18 2.05
C GLY A 16 5.49 -80.67 0.66
N LEU A 17 6.06 -79.95 -0.29
CA LEU A 17 6.86 -80.48 -1.40
C LEU A 17 7.64 -79.35 -2.02
N ALA A 18 8.99 -79.40 -1.88
CA ALA A 18 9.91 -78.44 -2.49
C ALA A 18 9.84 -78.62 -4.01
N ALA A 19 9.40 -77.52 -4.72
CA ALA A 19 9.59 -77.40 -6.10
C ALA A 19 10.88 -76.60 -6.40
N PRO A 20 11.59 -76.88 -7.51
CA PRO A 20 12.88 -76.27 -7.79
C PRO A 20 12.71 -74.70 -7.97
N GLN A 21 13.58 -73.92 -7.30
CA GLN A 21 13.73 -72.56 -7.53
C GLN A 21 14.21 -72.32 -8.97
N GLU A 22 13.35 -71.75 -9.81
CA GLU A 22 13.79 -71.07 -11.03
C GLU A 22 14.69 -69.89 -10.64
N PRO A 23 15.77 -69.58 -11.36
CA PRO A 23 16.65 -68.45 -11.09
C PRO A 23 15.81 -67.18 -11.14
N SER A 24 15.73 -66.44 -10.04
CA SER A 24 15.09 -65.13 -9.99
C SER A 24 15.71 -64.24 -11.09
N ALA A 25 14.96 -63.93 -12.13
CA ALA A 25 15.35 -62.93 -13.11
C ALA A 25 15.70 -61.67 -12.34
N GLN A 26 16.98 -61.28 -12.31
CA GLN A 26 17.41 -59.99 -11.73
C GLN A 26 16.58 -58.91 -12.39
N ALA A 27 15.90 -58.10 -11.60
CA ALA A 27 15.12 -56.96 -12.12
C ALA A 27 16.02 -56.11 -13.01
N PRO A 28 15.54 -55.73 -14.21
CA PRO A 28 16.36 -54.94 -15.12
C PRO A 28 16.84 -53.67 -14.42
N THR A 29 18.09 -53.28 -14.63
CA THR A 29 18.66 -52.03 -14.05
C THR A 29 18.43 -50.85 -15.00
N VAL A 30 18.43 -49.63 -14.44
CA VAL A 30 18.35 -48.41 -15.21
C VAL A 30 19.66 -48.18 -15.95
N GLY A 31 19.58 -48.04 -17.26
CA GLY A 31 20.69 -47.71 -18.15
C GLY A 31 20.96 -46.19 -18.17
N ARG A 32 20.96 -45.59 -19.34
CA ARG A 32 21.13 -44.13 -19.50
C ARG A 32 19.82 -43.42 -19.22
N ILE A 33 19.93 -42.27 -18.53
CA ILE A 33 18.83 -41.30 -18.32
C ILE A 33 19.14 -40.07 -19.16
N ILE A 34 18.25 -39.78 -20.13
CA ILE A 34 18.35 -38.65 -21.05
C ILE A 34 17.17 -37.76 -20.81
N VAL A 35 17.40 -36.47 -20.58
CA VAL A 35 16.34 -35.44 -20.47
C VAL A 35 16.45 -34.51 -21.68
N MET A 36 15.40 -34.49 -22.49
CA MET A 36 15.28 -33.59 -23.63
C MET A 36 14.22 -32.55 -23.35
N VAL A 37 14.44 -31.31 -23.73
CA VAL A 37 13.51 -30.21 -23.58
C VAL A 37 13.30 -29.58 -24.96
N ASP A 38 12.11 -29.62 -25.50
CA ASP A 38 11.76 -29.16 -26.85
C ASP A 38 12.71 -29.74 -27.91
N GLY A 39 13.03 -31.04 -27.81
CA GLY A 39 13.92 -31.76 -28.71
C GLY A 39 15.43 -31.42 -28.57
N ARG A 40 15.84 -30.74 -27.52
CA ARG A 40 17.24 -30.40 -27.22
C ARG A 40 17.64 -30.95 -25.83
N PRO A 41 18.93 -31.24 -25.59
CA PRO A 41 19.39 -31.65 -24.26
C PRO A 41 18.93 -30.66 -23.19
N GLY A 42 18.30 -31.16 -22.13
CA GLY A 42 17.80 -30.38 -21.01
C GLY A 42 18.91 -29.83 -20.09
N ASP A 43 18.52 -28.93 -19.18
CA ASP A 43 19.41 -28.42 -18.13
C ASP A 43 19.79 -29.59 -17.20
N PRO A 44 21.10 -29.76 -16.86
CA PRO A 44 21.55 -30.81 -15.93
C PRO A 44 20.80 -30.85 -14.59
N GLY A 45 20.32 -29.71 -14.09
CA GLY A 45 19.48 -29.62 -12.87
C GLY A 45 18.18 -30.41 -12.94
N LEU A 46 17.64 -30.69 -14.14
CA LEU A 46 16.45 -31.50 -14.30
C LEU A 46 16.69 -32.97 -13.96
N LEU A 47 17.91 -33.45 -14.12
CA LEU A 47 18.30 -34.81 -13.69
C LEU A 47 18.21 -35.00 -12.17
N ASP A 48 18.40 -33.95 -11.40
CA ASP A 48 18.30 -33.96 -9.94
C ASP A 48 16.85 -34.16 -9.47
N LEU A 49 15.85 -33.88 -10.30
CA LEU A 49 14.42 -34.15 -10.03
C LEU A 49 14.03 -35.59 -10.22
N ILE A 50 14.92 -36.44 -10.78
CA ILE A 50 14.67 -37.86 -11.02
C ILE A 50 15.16 -38.64 -9.78
N PRO A 51 14.26 -39.37 -9.06
CA PRO A 51 14.57 -40.01 -7.78
C PRO A 51 15.38 -41.31 -7.88
N PHE A 52 15.98 -41.56 -9.04
CA PHE A 52 16.81 -42.74 -9.29
C PHE A 52 17.99 -42.40 -10.20
N ARG A 53 19.00 -43.28 -10.23
CA ARG A 53 20.25 -43.08 -10.99
C ARG A 53 20.51 -44.27 -11.92
N THR A 54 21.44 -44.06 -12.87
CA THR A 54 21.98 -45.17 -13.68
C THR A 54 22.56 -46.24 -12.74
N GLY A 55 22.19 -47.52 -12.98
CA GLY A 55 22.57 -48.67 -12.19
C GLY A 55 21.53 -49.10 -11.11
N ASP A 56 20.55 -48.27 -10.78
CA ASP A 56 19.46 -48.61 -9.85
C ASP A 56 18.52 -49.67 -10.46
N ALA A 57 17.79 -50.38 -9.62
CA ALA A 57 16.77 -51.34 -10.09
C ALA A 57 15.63 -50.56 -10.78
N TYR A 58 15.28 -50.95 -12.00
CA TYR A 58 14.18 -50.34 -12.73
C TYR A 58 12.82 -50.67 -12.10
N ALA A 59 12.09 -49.66 -11.70
CA ALA A 59 10.74 -49.79 -11.20
C ALA A 59 9.81 -48.72 -11.88
N PRO A 60 8.71 -49.12 -12.55
CA PRO A 60 7.79 -48.18 -13.19
C PRO A 60 7.24 -47.10 -12.25
N ARG A 61 7.04 -47.46 -10.97
CA ARG A 61 6.60 -46.48 -9.94
C ARG A 61 7.57 -45.31 -9.73
N LEU A 62 8.88 -45.54 -9.86
CA LEU A 62 9.90 -44.52 -9.73
C LEU A 62 9.86 -43.57 -10.95
N VAL A 63 9.59 -44.10 -12.15
CA VAL A 63 9.41 -43.28 -13.35
C VAL A 63 8.16 -42.39 -13.21
N ASP A 64 7.03 -42.94 -12.74
CA ASP A 64 5.82 -42.14 -12.47
C ASP A 64 6.07 -41.07 -11.42
N GLN A 65 6.85 -41.41 -10.40
CA GLN A 65 7.25 -40.40 -9.39
C GLN A 65 8.15 -39.30 -9.98
N ALA A 66 9.10 -39.63 -10.86
CA ALA A 66 9.93 -38.68 -11.57
C ALA A 66 9.07 -37.72 -12.44
N VAL A 67 8.15 -38.28 -13.22
CA VAL A 67 7.20 -37.52 -14.04
C VAL A 67 6.40 -36.56 -13.16
N LYS A 68 5.85 -37.05 -12.05
CA LYS A 68 5.09 -36.19 -11.11
C LYS A 68 5.95 -35.07 -10.50
N GLN A 69 7.21 -35.37 -10.14
CA GLN A 69 8.12 -34.35 -9.60
C GLN A 69 8.45 -33.28 -10.65
N ILE A 70 8.80 -33.69 -11.87
CA ILE A 70 9.09 -32.75 -12.96
C ILE A 70 7.84 -31.93 -13.29
N PHE A 71 6.64 -32.54 -13.32
CA PHE A 71 5.38 -31.86 -13.61
C PHE A 71 5.01 -30.84 -12.50
N LYS A 72 5.30 -31.14 -11.25
CA LYS A 72 5.11 -30.22 -10.10
C LYS A 72 5.91 -28.93 -10.22
N THR A 73 7.01 -28.90 -10.99
CA THR A 73 7.78 -27.66 -11.26
C THR A 73 6.94 -26.60 -11.98
N GLY A 74 5.83 -27.00 -12.63
CA GLY A 74 4.96 -26.09 -13.39
C GLY A 74 5.57 -25.55 -14.68
N LEU A 75 6.79 -25.97 -15.05
CA LEU A 75 7.54 -25.46 -16.20
C LEU A 75 7.13 -26.12 -17.53
N PHE A 76 6.61 -27.35 -17.45
CA PHE A 76 6.34 -28.18 -18.61
C PHE A 76 4.85 -28.35 -18.86
N ALA A 77 4.46 -28.35 -20.12
CA ALA A 77 3.08 -28.59 -20.58
C ALA A 77 2.81 -30.10 -20.74
N ASP A 78 3.84 -30.85 -21.18
CA ASP A 78 3.76 -32.29 -21.38
C ASP A 78 5.08 -32.96 -21.04
N ILE A 79 5.01 -34.22 -20.62
CA ILE A 79 6.16 -35.06 -20.27
C ILE A 79 5.88 -36.46 -20.83
N THR A 80 6.67 -36.86 -21.81
CA THR A 80 6.63 -38.21 -22.37
C THR A 80 7.91 -38.95 -21.95
N VAL A 81 7.76 -40.19 -21.50
CA VAL A 81 8.91 -41.04 -21.18
C VAL A 81 8.97 -42.24 -22.09
N THR A 82 10.04 -42.35 -22.87
CA THR A 82 10.29 -43.50 -23.75
C THR A 82 11.32 -44.43 -23.14
N LYS A 83 11.05 -45.73 -23.29
CA LYS A 83 11.88 -46.83 -22.79
C LYS A 83 12.62 -47.46 -23.96
N GLY A 84 13.96 -47.63 -23.86
CA GLY A 84 14.81 -48.28 -24.85
C GLY A 84 15.80 -49.27 -24.21
N GLY A 85 16.58 -49.99 -25.00
CA GLY A 85 17.65 -50.92 -24.58
C GLY A 85 17.22 -52.39 -24.51
N GLU A 86 18.09 -53.32 -24.96
CA GLU A 86 17.91 -54.76 -24.87
C GLU A 86 18.52 -55.40 -23.63
N GLY A 87 19.00 -54.57 -22.69
CA GLY A 87 19.63 -54.97 -21.41
C GLY A 87 19.21 -54.01 -20.29
N PRO A 88 20.13 -53.14 -19.80
CA PRO A 88 19.75 -52.02 -18.93
C PRO A 88 18.76 -51.12 -19.63
N VAL A 89 17.69 -50.68 -18.90
CA VAL A 89 16.60 -49.87 -19.43
C VAL A 89 17.04 -48.40 -19.59
N ASP A 90 17.27 -47.99 -20.84
CA ASP A 90 17.49 -46.58 -21.15
C ASP A 90 16.15 -45.79 -21.08
N LEU A 91 16.15 -44.66 -20.38
CA LEU A 91 14.98 -43.81 -20.20
C LEU A 91 15.20 -42.44 -20.79
N THR A 92 14.34 -42.03 -21.75
CA THR A 92 14.36 -40.70 -22.32
C THR A 92 13.12 -39.95 -21.87
N PHE A 93 13.32 -38.84 -21.14
CA PHE A 93 12.29 -37.92 -20.72
C PHE A 93 12.21 -36.78 -21.74
N ASP A 94 11.17 -36.77 -22.56
CA ASP A 94 10.89 -35.68 -23.50
C ASP A 94 9.92 -34.71 -22.86
N LEU A 95 10.41 -33.49 -22.57
CA LEU A 95 9.71 -32.44 -21.86
C LEU A 95 9.34 -31.32 -22.84
N VAL A 96 8.06 -30.94 -22.86
CA VAL A 96 7.56 -29.80 -23.65
C VAL A 96 7.35 -28.61 -22.73
N ARG A 97 8.06 -27.52 -22.97
CA ARG A 97 7.95 -26.28 -22.13
C ARG A 97 6.60 -25.62 -22.31
N LYS A 98 6.11 -25.04 -21.21
CA LYS A 98 4.98 -24.11 -21.29
C LYS A 98 5.39 -22.85 -22.06
N VAL A 99 4.59 -22.51 -23.06
CA VAL A 99 4.73 -21.27 -23.85
C VAL A 99 3.86 -20.21 -23.20
N PHE A 100 4.41 -19.09 -22.83
CA PHE A 100 3.67 -17.99 -22.19
C PHE A 100 3.23 -16.95 -23.21
N ILE A 101 2.02 -16.39 -23.02
CA ILE A 101 1.47 -15.35 -23.87
C ILE A 101 2.10 -14.01 -23.46
N ASN A 102 2.98 -13.47 -24.31
CA ASN A 102 3.62 -12.18 -24.08
C ASN A 102 2.68 -10.99 -24.34
N ALA A 103 1.86 -11.09 -25.39
CA ALA A 103 0.91 -10.05 -25.76
C ALA A 103 -0.29 -10.61 -26.52
N VAL A 104 -1.41 -9.93 -26.38
CA VAL A 104 -2.61 -10.14 -27.19
C VAL A 104 -2.83 -8.86 -28.01
N ARG A 105 -3.07 -9.01 -29.31
CA ARG A 105 -3.32 -7.91 -30.26
C ARG A 105 -4.62 -8.14 -30.99
N PHE A 106 -5.33 -7.05 -31.27
CA PHE A 106 -6.58 -7.07 -32.04
C PHE A 106 -6.38 -6.25 -33.30
N ARG A 107 -6.86 -6.78 -34.44
CA ARG A 107 -6.88 -6.11 -35.75
C ARG A 107 -8.28 -6.19 -36.33
N GLY A 108 -8.87 -5.04 -36.61
CA GLY A 108 -10.25 -4.99 -37.15
C GLY A 108 -10.88 -3.60 -36.91
N PRO A 109 -12.17 -3.56 -36.53
CA PRO A 109 -12.90 -2.32 -36.31
C PRO A 109 -12.28 -1.45 -35.19
N ARG A 110 -12.68 -0.19 -35.15
CA ARG A 110 -12.21 0.76 -34.12
C ARG A 110 -12.86 0.46 -32.76
N VAL A 111 -12.45 -0.63 -32.13
CA VAL A 111 -12.84 -1.02 -30.78
C VAL A 111 -11.64 -0.85 -29.85
N SER A 112 -11.88 -0.40 -28.62
CA SER A 112 -10.83 -0.32 -27.61
C SER A 112 -10.22 -1.70 -27.34
N ALA A 113 -8.93 -1.86 -27.64
CA ALA A 113 -8.18 -3.07 -27.29
C ALA A 113 -8.27 -3.41 -25.80
N LEU A 114 -8.41 -2.40 -24.94
CA LEU A 114 -8.59 -2.58 -23.49
C LEU A 114 -9.90 -3.33 -23.19
N ARG A 115 -11.02 -2.95 -23.82
CA ARG A 115 -12.33 -3.60 -23.61
C ARG A 115 -12.33 -5.06 -24.09
N LEU A 116 -11.75 -5.33 -25.26
CA LEU A 116 -11.61 -6.70 -25.75
C LEU A 116 -10.69 -7.53 -24.86
N SER A 117 -9.61 -6.93 -24.33
CA SER A 117 -8.73 -7.61 -23.38
C SER A 117 -9.43 -7.92 -22.05
N GLN A 118 -10.34 -7.06 -21.60
CA GLN A 118 -11.16 -7.31 -20.40
C GLN A 118 -12.16 -8.45 -20.59
N ALA A 119 -12.69 -8.62 -21.80
CA ALA A 119 -13.59 -9.73 -22.14
C ALA A 119 -12.87 -11.08 -22.14
N LEU A 120 -11.55 -11.11 -22.38
CA LEU A 120 -10.74 -12.32 -22.40
C LEU A 120 -10.50 -12.81 -20.96
N THR A 121 -11.10 -13.92 -20.57
CA THR A 121 -10.85 -14.59 -19.28
C THR A 121 -9.78 -15.66 -19.38
N VAL A 122 -9.65 -16.28 -20.56
CA VAL A 122 -8.63 -17.27 -20.92
C VAL A 122 -7.55 -16.63 -21.79
N LEU A 123 -6.39 -17.26 -21.89
CA LEU A 123 -5.28 -16.85 -22.76
C LEU A 123 -4.89 -15.37 -22.64
N ARG A 124 -4.85 -14.86 -21.40
CA ARG A 124 -4.41 -13.48 -21.10
C ARG A 124 -2.89 -13.34 -21.23
N PRO A 125 -2.37 -12.13 -21.45
CA PRO A 125 -0.94 -11.88 -21.28
C PRO A 125 -0.43 -12.36 -19.92
N GLY A 126 0.67 -13.10 -19.90
CA GLY A 126 1.24 -13.74 -18.72
C GLY A 126 0.73 -15.16 -18.42
N ALA A 127 -0.39 -15.61 -19.01
CA ALA A 127 -0.83 -16.99 -18.93
C ALA A 127 -0.01 -17.89 -19.87
N TYR A 128 0.03 -19.20 -19.60
CA TYR A 128 0.59 -20.13 -20.55
C TYR A 128 -0.41 -20.43 -21.67
N LEU A 129 0.13 -20.62 -22.88
CA LEU A 129 -0.66 -20.91 -24.07
C LEU A 129 -1.19 -22.35 -24.01
N GLN A 130 -2.50 -22.47 -23.99
CA GLN A 130 -3.25 -23.71 -24.19
C GLN A 130 -3.94 -23.61 -25.55
N GLU A 131 -3.42 -24.30 -26.56
CA GLU A 131 -3.93 -24.18 -27.93
C GLU A 131 -5.36 -24.70 -28.07
N ASP A 132 -5.73 -25.69 -27.25
CA ASP A 132 -7.09 -26.23 -27.12
C ASP A 132 -8.12 -25.22 -26.62
N ARG A 133 -7.67 -24.15 -25.93
CA ARG A 133 -8.53 -23.05 -25.45
C ARG A 133 -8.63 -21.86 -26.43
N ILE A 134 -7.97 -21.91 -27.56
CA ILE A 134 -8.10 -20.86 -28.59
C ILE A 134 -9.54 -20.66 -29.05
N PRO A 135 -10.33 -21.73 -29.34
CA PRO A 135 -11.73 -21.57 -29.70
C PRO A 135 -12.54 -20.82 -28.65
N GLU A 136 -12.34 -21.12 -27.37
CA GLU A 136 -12.99 -20.41 -26.26
C GLU A 136 -12.60 -18.93 -26.25
N ALA A 137 -11.32 -18.61 -26.41
CA ALA A 137 -10.84 -17.24 -26.49
C ALA A 137 -11.44 -16.47 -27.68
N VAL A 138 -11.59 -17.12 -28.83
CA VAL A 138 -12.24 -16.54 -30.02
C VAL A 138 -13.70 -16.19 -29.70
N GLU A 139 -14.44 -17.09 -29.03
CA GLU A 139 -15.83 -16.82 -28.63
C GLU A 139 -15.92 -15.67 -27.62
N GLN A 140 -14.97 -15.57 -26.65
CA GLN A 140 -14.93 -14.45 -25.74
C GLN A 140 -14.67 -13.10 -26.44
N VAL A 141 -13.79 -13.08 -27.43
CA VAL A 141 -13.58 -11.89 -28.28
C VAL A 141 -14.81 -11.55 -29.10
N ARG A 142 -15.50 -12.55 -29.66
CA ARG A 142 -16.74 -12.39 -30.42
C ARG A 142 -17.86 -11.84 -29.54
N ALA A 143 -18.01 -12.36 -28.34
CA ALA A 143 -18.94 -11.85 -27.34
C ALA A 143 -18.62 -10.39 -26.92
N GLY A 144 -17.33 -10.07 -26.73
CA GLY A 144 -16.88 -8.70 -26.47
C GLY A 144 -17.18 -7.74 -27.61
N LEU A 145 -17.01 -8.18 -28.87
CA LEU A 145 -17.36 -7.40 -30.07
C LEU A 145 -18.87 -7.16 -30.15
N ARG A 146 -19.69 -8.16 -29.86
CA ARG A 146 -21.15 -8.02 -29.80
C ARG A 146 -21.57 -6.98 -28.79
N GLN A 147 -20.95 -6.96 -27.61
CA GLN A 147 -21.21 -5.95 -26.59
C GLN A 147 -20.90 -4.53 -27.07
N GLU A 148 -19.95 -4.36 -27.96
CA GLU A 148 -19.57 -3.09 -28.57
C GLU A 148 -20.32 -2.75 -29.87
N GLY A 149 -21.33 -3.58 -30.25
CA GLY A 149 -22.21 -3.34 -31.39
C GLY A 149 -21.72 -3.92 -32.70
N TYR A 150 -20.76 -4.84 -32.66
CA TYR A 150 -20.24 -5.57 -33.83
C TYR A 150 -20.76 -7.02 -33.80
N PHE A 151 -21.85 -7.27 -34.50
CA PHE A 151 -22.55 -8.53 -34.51
C PHE A 151 -21.98 -9.46 -35.59
N ASP A 152 -22.18 -10.76 -35.44
CA ASP A 152 -21.75 -11.81 -36.35
C ASP A 152 -20.29 -11.69 -36.78
N ALA A 153 -19.44 -11.23 -35.87
CA ALA A 153 -18.04 -11.01 -36.17
C ALA A 153 -17.31 -12.33 -36.47
N VAL A 154 -16.63 -12.39 -37.62
CA VAL A 154 -15.71 -13.47 -37.95
C VAL A 154 -14.35 -13.18 -37.36
N VAL A 155 -13.95 -13.95 -36.36
CA VAL A 155 -12.71 -13.77 -35.62
C VAL A 155 -11.79 -14.96 -35.81
N VAL A 156 -10.53 -14.70 -36.18
CA VAL A 156 -9.46 -15.70 -36.33
C VAL A 156 -8.31 -15.36 -35.41
N CYS A 157 -7.77 -16.33 -34.69
CA CYS A 157 -6.61 -16.13 -33.82
C CYS A 157 -5.37 -16.74 -34.46
N ASP A 158 -4.37 -15.90 -34.74
CA ASP A 158 -3.06 -16.32 -35.21
C ASP A 158 -2.10 -16.38 -34.01
N VAL A 159 -1.37 -17.50 -33.89
CA VAL A 159 -0.36 -17.71 -32.84
C VAL A 159 1.03 -17.47 -33.41
N HIS A 160 1.70 -16.45 -32.99
CA HIS A 160 3.08 -16.15 -33.36
C HIS A 160 4.04 -16.52 -32.22
N LYS A 161 4.63 -17.71 -32.27
CA LYS A 161 5.65 -18.14 -31.31
C LYS A 161 6.93 -17.34 -31.53
N LYS A 162 7.41 -16.63 -30.49
CA LYS A 162 8.67 -15.88 -30.46
C LYS A 162 9.59 -16.51 -29.43
N ALA A 163 10.78 -16.98 -29.82
CA ALA A 163 11.70 -17.70 -28.95
C ALA A 163 11.04 -18.93 -28.23
N ALA A 164 11.83 -19.79 -27.60
CA ALA A 164 11.39 -21.11 -27.16
C ALA A 164 10.24 -21.13 -26.11
N ALA A 165 9.86 -20.01 -25.51
CA ALA A 165 8.91 -19.99 -24.40
C ALA A 165 7.87 -18.86 -24.45
N THR A 166 7.74 -18.11 -25.55
CA THR A 166 6.78 -17.00 -25.62
C THR A 166 6.00 -16.95 -26.92
N ALA A 167 4.72 -16.55 -26.85
CA ALA A 167 3.83 -16.35 -28.02
C ALA A 167 3.14 -14.99 -27.98
N VAL A 168 2.77 -14.50 -29.14
CA VAL A 168 1.88 -13.35 -29.32
C VAL A 168 0.63 -13.86 -30.01
N LEU A 169 -0.53 -13.64 -29.42
CA LEU A 169 -1.82 -13.91 -30.01
C LEU A 169 -2.30 -12.69 -30.80
N VAL A 170 -2.72 -12.89 -32.06
CA VAL A 170 -3.27 -11.82 -32.88
C VAL A 170 -4.67 -12.22 -33.31
N PHE A 171 -5.69 -11.61 -32.70
CA PHE A 171 -7.08 -11.77 -33.12
C PHE A 171 -7.36 -10.85 -34.30
N ARG A 172 -7.60 -11.44 -35.46
CA ARG A 172 -8.03 -10.71 -36.66
C ARG A 172 -9.54 -10.82 -36.81
N ILE A 173 -10.19 -9.66 -36.83
CA ILE A 173 -11.62 -9.53 -37.06
C ILE A 173 -11.79 -9.23 -38.54
N LEU A 174 -12.36 -10.18 -39.30
CA LEU A 174 -12.40 -10.15 -40.75
C LEU A 174 -13.69 -9.56 -41.30
N ASP A 175 -14.81 -9.84 -40.62
CA ASP A 175 -16.12 -9.36 -41.01
C ASP A 175 -17.00 -9.13 -39.79
N TRP A 176 -18.02 -8.25 -39.90
CA TRP A 176 -18.99 -7.94 -38.86
C TRP A 176 -20.20 -7.19 -39.39
N LYS A 177 -21.31 -7.28 -38.66
CA LYS A 177 -22.52 -6.50 -38.93
C LYS A 177 -22.70 -5.43 -37.86
N THR A 178 -23.31 -4.31 -38.23
CA THR A 178 -23.73 -3.25 -37.27
C THR A 178 -25.21 -2.94 -37.53
N PHE A 179 -25.94 -2.64 -36.45
CA PHE A 179 -27.36 -2.33 -36.54
C PHE A 179 -27.63 -0.93 -35.93
N ARG A 180 -28.60 -0.20 -36.49
CA ARG A 180 -29.14 1.02 -35.91
C ARG A 180 -30.45 0.71 -35.20
N ILE A 181 -30.70 1.41 -34.11
CA ILE A 181 -31.95 1.27 -33.36
C ILE A 181 -33.10 1.78 -34.24
N GLY A 182 -34.00 0.88 -34.67
CA GLY A 182 -35.19 1.16 -35.45
C GLY A 182 -36.34 1.61 -34.56
N GLY A 183 -36.61 0.84 -33.51
CA GLY A 183 -37.65 1.10 -32.49
C GLY A 183 -37.14 0.89 -31.09
N LEU A 184 -37.68 1.63 -30.13
CA LEU A 184 -37.44 1.46 -28.70
C LEU A 184 -38.81 1.50 -28.01
N GLU A 185 -39.34 0.31 -27.72
CA GLU A 185 -40.58 0.13 -26.96
C GLU A 185 -40.27 -0.02 -25.48
N VAL A 186 -40.97 0.68 -24.63
CA VAL A 186 -40.77 0.63 -23.19
C VAL A 186 -42.10 0.23 -22.54
N GLU A 187 -42.14 -0.90 -21.91
CA GLU A 187 -43.27 -1.33 -21.07
C GLU A 187 -43.09 -0.73 -19.68
N TRP A 188 -43.77 0.40 -19.43
CA TRP A 188 -43.64 1.20 -18.21
C TRP A 188 -44.76 0.91 -17.24
N LYS A 189 -44.45 0.31 -16.07
CA LYS A 189 -45.39 -0.04 -15.02
C LYS A 189 -45.21 0.78 -13.74
N ALA A 190 -44.37 1.84 -13.77
CA ALA A 190 -44.09 2.67 -12.59
C ALA A 190 -44.99 3.90 -12.52
N GLU A 191 -45.26 4.38 -11.29
CA GLU A 191 -46.04 5.61 -11.03
C GLU A 191 -45.24 6.90 -11.35
N ILE A 192 -43.92 6.80 -11.61
CA ILE A 192 -43.03 7.92 -11.93
C ILE A 192 -43.23 8.29 -13.41
N PRO A 193 -43.22 9.60 -13.79
CA PRO A 193 -43.35 9.98 -15.17
C PRO A 193 -42.24 9.41 -16.05
N GLU A 194 -42.60 8.57 -17.00
CA GLU A 194 -41.68 7.90 -17.96
C GLU A 194 -40.66 8.86 -18.58
N GLN A 195 -41.13 10.02 -19.08
CA GLN A 195 -40.28 11.02 -19.74
C GLN A 195 -39.16 11.57 -18.84
N SER A 196 -39.38 11.68 -17.53
CA SER A 196 -38.36 12.20 -16.59
C SER A 196 -37.17 11.25 -16.42
N VAL A 197 -37.42 9.97 -16.59
CA VAL A 197 -36.47 8.88 -16.39
C VAL A 197 -35.74 8.53 -17.69
N LEU A 198 -36.48 8.41 -18.81
CA LEU A 198 -35.95 8.00 -20.11
C LEU A 198 -35.16 9.11 -20.81
N LYS A 199 -35.49 10.41 -20.56
CA LYS A 199 -34.83 11.56 -21.22
C LYS A 199 -33.28 11.54 -21.15
N LYS A 200 -32.73 10.91 -20.12
CA LYS A 200 -31.27 10.86 -19.90
C LYS A 200 -30.60 9.61 -20.48
N MET A 201 -31.33 8.70 -21.13
CA MET A 201 -30.73 7.57 -21.82
C MET A 201 -29.86 8.04 -22.99
N ARG A 202 -28.73 7.39 -23.16
CA ARG A 202 -27.82 7.60 -24.31
C ARG A 202 -28.26 6.78 -25.51
N THR A 203 -28.94 5.67 -25.27
CA THR A 203 -29.52 4.80 -26.28
C THR A 203 -30.78 5.43 -26.85
N LYS A 204 -30.77 5.77 -28.16
CA LYS A 204 -31.88 6.45 -28.83
C LYS A 204 -32.13 5.88 -30.21
N VAL A 205 -33.36 5.95 -30.70
CA VAL A 205 -33.73 5.58 -32.07
C VAL A 205 -32.85 6.30 -33.12
N GLY A 206 -32.41 5.59 -34.15
CA GLY A 206 -31.51 6.08 -35.18
C GLY A 206 -30.00 5.95 -34.87
N GLN A 207 -29.63 5.76 -33.61
CA GLN A 207 -28.24 5.56 -33.24
C GLN A 207 -27.79 4.09 -33.46
N LEU A 208 -26.45 3.90 -33.46
CA LEU A 208 -25.87 2.55 -33.48
C LEU A 208 -26.26 1.78 -32.21
N TYR A 209 -26.77 0.57 -32.37
CA TYR A 209 -27.07 -0.32 -31.27
C TYR A 209 -25.77 -0.86 -30.67
N VAL A 210 -25.49 -0.50 -29.44
CA VAL A 210 -24.32 -0.94 -28.66
C VAL A 210 -24.83 -1.53 -27.34
N PRO A 211 -24.86 -2.86 -27.17
CA PRO A 211 -25.39 -3.53 -25.99
C PRO A 211 -24.77 -3.06 -24.70
N SER A 212 -23.44 -2.83 -24.65
CA SER A 212 -22.78 -2.30 -23.46
C SER A 212 -23.25 -0.89 -23.05
N ARG A 213 -23.64 -0.05 -24.02
CA ARG A 213 -24.25 1.26 -23.77
C ARG A 213 -25.66 1.12 -23.19
N LEU A 214 -26.47 0.23 -23.79
CA LEU A 214 -27.80 -0.08 -23.29
C LEU A 214 -27.74 -0.62 -21.85
N ALA A 215 -26.84 -1.57 -21.57
CA ALA A 215 -26.64 -2.11 -20.22
C ALA A 215 -26.29 -1.00 -19.21
N ALA A 216 -25.42 -0.07 -19.57
CA ALA A 216 -25.11 1.10 -18.73
C ALA A 216 -26.32 2.04 -18.52
N ASP A 217 -27.16 2.22 -19.56
CA ASP A 217 -28.40 2.99 -19.43
C ASP A 217 -29.41 2.29 -18.54
N LEU A 218 -29.58 0.97 -18.66
CA LEU A 218 -30.45 0.18 -17.78
C LEU A 218 -29.98 0.24 -16.32
N GLN A 219 -28.68 0.13 -16.07
CA GLN A 219 -28.11 0.29 -14.74
C GLN A 219 -28.36 1.70 -14.17
N ALA A 220 -28.20 2.74 -15.00
CA ALA A 220 -28.50 4.11 -14.60
C ALA A 220 -29.99 4.35 -14.35
N LEU A 221 -30.88 3.63 -15.05
CA LEU A 221 -32.31 3.62 -14.80
C LEU A 221 -32.64 2.96 -13.46
N SER A 222 -32.08 1.79 -13.18
CA SER A 222 -32.23 1.10 -11.89
C SER A 222 -31.79 2.01 -10.73
N ALA A 223 -30.60 2.65 -10.83
CA ALA A 223 -30.14 3.58 -9.80
C ALA A 223 -31.09 4.78 -9.59
N ARG A 224 -31.78 5.26 -10.62
CA ARG A 224 -32.78 6.33 -10.48
C ARG A 224 -34.06 5.86 -9.82
N LEU A 225 -34.50 4.65 -10.12
CA LEU A 225 -35.63 4.05 -9.46
C LEU A 225 -35.34 3.78 -7.99
N ASP A 226 -34.12 3.32 -7.67
CA ASP A 226 -33.64 3.20 -6.28
C ASP A 226 -33.73 4.54 -5.55
N ALA A 227 -33.20 5.60 -6.15
CA ALA A 227 -33.23 6.95 -5.59
C ALA A 227 -34.67 7.51 -5.44
N ALA A 228 -35.61 7.00 -6.25
CA ALA A 228 -37.04 7.35 -6.15
C ALA A 228 -37.80 6.48 -5.14
N GLY A 229 -37.13 5.55 -4.46
CA GLY A 229 -37.68 4.69 -3.44
C GLY A 229 -38.11 3.30 -3.93
N TYR A 230 -37.61 2.86 -5.10
CA TYR A 230 -37.90 1.52 -5.65
C TYR A 230 -36.61 0.69 -5.76
N PRO A 231 -35.94 0.30 -4.66
CA PRO A 231 -34.68 -0.42 -4.71
C PRO A 231 -34.82 -1.86 -5.23
N ARG A 232 -36.02 -2.37 -5.32
CA ARG A 232 -36.34 -3.69 -5.92
C ARG A 232 -36.79 -3.63 -7.37
N ALA A 233 -36.70 -2.45 -8.01
CA ALA A 233 -37.12 -2.30 -9.40
C ALA A 233 -36.28 -3.20 -10.32
N GLU A 234 -36.99 -3.91 -11.19
CA GLU A 234 -36.39 -4.72 -12.24
C GLU A 234 -36.41 -3.92 -13.55
N VAL A 235 -35.24 -3.70 -14.11
CA VAL A 235 -35.05 -2.99 -15.38
C VAL A 235 -34.31 -3.93 -16.31
N ARG A 236 -34.97 -4.43 -17.34
CA ARG A 236 -34.39 -5.43 -18.25
C ARG A 236 -34.73 -5.19 -19.71
N LEU A 237 -33.88 -5.71 -20.59
CA LEU A 237 -34.18 -5.87 -22.00
C LEU A 237 -35.09 -7.12 -22.12
N ALA A 238 -36.35 -6.92 -22.47
CA ALA A 238 -37.33 -7.98 -22.60
C ALA A 238 -37.24 -8.67 -23.95
N GLY A 239 -36.76 -7.96 -24.99
CA GLY A 239 -36.58 -8.52 -26.31
C GLY A 239 -35.72 -7.63 -27.22
N GLU A 240 -35.00 -8.27 -28.13
CA GLU A 240 -34.32 -7.65 -29.25
C GLU A 240 -34.64 -8.39 -30.54
N SER A 241 -34.96 -7.66 -31.60
CA SER A 241 -35.18 -8.22 -32.93
C SER A 241 -34.32 -7.48 -33.95
N PHE A 242 -33.79 -8.21 -34.92
CA PHE A 242 -32.89 -7.69 -35.93
C PHE A 242 -33.49 -7.87 -37.33
N ASP A 243 -33.56 -6.75 -38.05
CA ASP A 243 -33.85 -6.76 -39.48
C ASP A 243 -32.51 -6.64 -40.25
N GLU A 244 -32.12 -7.69 -40.91
CA GLU A 244 -30.84 -7.76 -41.62
C GLU A 244 -30.84 -6.94 -42.92
N GLU A 245 -31.97 -6.79 -43.56
CA GLU A 245 -32.09 -6.03 -44.84
C GLU A 245 -31.96 -4.54 -44.58
N SER A 246 -32.73 -4.03 -43.60
CA SER A 246 -32.69 -2.62 -43.25
C SER A 246 -31.57 -2.24 -42.25
N ARG A 247 -30.84 -3.22 -41.74
CA ARG A 247 -29.80 -3.05 -40.67
C ARG A 247 -30.35 -2.32 -39.44
N ARG A 248 -31.55 -2.69 -39.01
CA ARG A 248 -32.25 -2.14 -37.83
C ARG A 248 -32.38 -3.17 -36.73
N ALA A 249 -32.31 -2.68 -35.49
CA ALA A 249 -32.61 -3.44 -34.29
C ALA A 249 -33.75 -2.76 -33.53
N ASP A 250 -34.81 -3.50 -33.22
CA ASP A 250 -35.94 -3.05 -32.42
C ASP A 250 -35.78 -3.66 -31.04
N LEU A 251 -35.86 -2.79 -30.04
CA LEU A 251 -35.59 -3.10 -28.62
C LEU A 251 -36.86 -2.95 -27.80
N ARG A 252 -37.16 -3.93 -26.94
CA ARG A 252 -38.24 -3.86 -25.98
C ARG A 252 -37.66 -3.89 -24.57
N LEU A 253 -37.91 -2.83 -23.81
CA LEU A 253 -37.51 -2.71 -22.40
C LEU A 253 -38.71 -2.98 -21.52
N GLU A 254 -38.52 -3.69 -20.43
CA GLU A 254 -39.52 -3.90 -19.40
C GLU A 254 -38.99 -3.29 -18.07
N ILE A 255 -39.82 -2.48 -17.43
CA ILE A 255 -39.53 -1.80 -16.19
C ILE A 255 -40.64 -2.10 -15.17
N VAL A 256 -40.33 -2.93 -14.19
CA VAL A 256 -41.23 -3.32 -13.11
C VAL A 256 -40.72 -2.68 -11.81
N PRO A 257 -41.42 -1.72 -11.23
CA PRO A 257 -40.97 -0.98 -10.04
C PRO A 257 -40.96 -1.81 -8.78
N ASN A 258 -41.79 -2.87 -8.72
CA ASN A 258 -42.03 -3.64 -7.49
C ASN A 258 -42.51 -2.75 -6.30
N GLU A 259 -42.29 -3.19 -5.05
CA GLU A 259 -42.73 -2.47 -3.86
C GLU A 259 -41.90 -1.17 -3.65
N LYS A 260 -42.57 -0.06 -3.38
CA LYS A 260 -41.91 1.18 -2.94
C LYS A 260 -41.49 1.05 -1.48
N ILE A 261 -40.24 1.40 -1.19
CA ILE A 261 -39.72 1.36 0.18
C ILE A 261 -39.71 2.76 0.75
N VAL A 262 -40.44 2.96 1.84
CA VAL A 262 -40.51 4.22 2.56
C VAL A 262 -39.94 4.03 3.96
N ILE A 263 -38.85 4.77 4.23
CA ILE A 263 -38.19 4.75 5.54
C ILE A 263 -38.65 5.97 6.32
N THR A 264 -39.23 5.74 7.49
CA THR A 264 -39.72 6.80 8.36
C THR A 264 -39.03 6.69 9.73
N VAL A 265 -38.51 7.81 10.22
CA VAL A 265 -38.01 7.92 11.59
C VAL A 265 -38.89 8.92 12.33
N THR A 266 -39.52 8.45 13.39
CA THR A 266 -40.40 9.25 14.25
C THR A 266 -39.78 9.50 15.61
N GLY A 267 -40.15 10.58 16.30
CA GLY A 267 -39.69 10.91 17.65
C GLY A 267 -38.33 11.64 17.73
N ALA A 268 -37.52 11.61 16.68
CA ALA A 268 -36.25 12.36 16.64
C ALA A 268 -35.85 12.74 15.21
N LYS A 269 -35.06 13.83 15.05
CA LYS A 269 -34.49 14.23 13.78
C LYS A 269 -33.20 13.43 13.52
N VAL A 270 -33.28 12.41 12.66
CA VAL A 270 -32.16 11.59 12.23
C VAL A 270 -31.99 11.72 10.71
N PRO A 271 -30.79 11.99 10.18
CA PRO A 271 -30.57 12.04 8.75
C PRO A 271 -30.78 10.66 8.11
N LEU A 272 -31.73 10.52 7.18
CA LEU A 272 -32.05 9.25 6.51
C LEU A 272 -30.83 8.63 5.80
N ARG A 273 -29.89 9.45 5.31
CA ARG A 273 -28.61 8.99 4.70
C ARG A 273 -27.78 8.04 5.58
N LEU A 274 -28.06 7.97 6.88
CA LEU A 274 -27.39 7.03 7.79
C LEU A 274 -27.97 5.61 7.68
N ILE A 275 -29.20 5.50 7.26
CA ILE A 275 -29.99 4.26 7.29
C ILE A 275 -30.19 3.73 5.86
N THR A 276 -30.42 4.65 4.90
CA THR A 276 -30.70 4.30 3.50
C THR A 276 -29.72 3.27 2.90
N PRO A 277 -28.39 3.36 3.10
CA PRO A 277 -27.45 2.39 2.54
C PRO A 277 -27.67 0.94 2.97
N ILE A 278 -28.27 0.70 4.14
CA ILE A 278 -28.57 -0.66 4.61
C ILE A 278 -29.58 -1.33 3.68
N TRP A 279 -30.53 -0.54 3.19
CA TRP A 279 -31.65 -1.01 2.39
C TRP A 279 -31.34 -1.00 0.88
N GLU A 280 -30.35 -0.22 0.45
CA GLU A 280 -29.81 -0.24 -0.91
C GLU A 280 -29.11 -1.58 -1.24
N GLU A 281 -28.54 -2.26 -0.24
CA GLU A 281 -27.96 -3.60 -0.38
C GLU A 281 -29.02 -4.71 -0.54
N ARG A 282 -30.31 -4.37 -0.59
CA ARG A 282 -31.46 -5.28 -0.76
C ARG A 282 -31.63 -6.33 0.36
N VAL A 283 -31.05 -6.10 1.51
CA VAL A 283 -31.15 -6.96 2.69
C VAL A 283 -32.32 -6.51 3.55
N PHE A 284 -33.48 -7.15 3.38
CA PHE A 284 -34.74 -6.82 4.09
C PHE A 284 -35.05 -7.87 5.14
N ASP A 285 -34.12 -8.15 6.03
CA ASP A 285 -34.17 -9.13 7.09
C ASP A 285 -34.16 -8.49 8.50
N PRO A 286 -34.34 -9.26 9.57
CA PRO A 286 -34.19 -8.76 10.93
C PRO A 286 -32.83 -8.11 11.25
N TRP A 287 -31.78 -8.50 10.56
CA TRP A 287 -30.48 -7.90 10.72
C TRP A 287 -30.45 -6.43 10.24
N GLY A 288 -31.06 -6.15 9.10
CA GLY A 288 -31.16 -4.78 8.55
C GLY A 288 -31.92 -3.84 9.52
N LEU A 289 -32.99 -4.31 10.18
CA LEU A 289 -33.71 -3.55 11.20
C LEU A 289 -32.79 -3.24 12.39
N SER A 290 -32.10 -4.26 12.91
CA SER A 290 -31.18 -4.12 14.06
C SER A 290 -30.00 -3.18 13.74
N GLU A 291 -29.46 -3.24 12.55
CA GLU A 291 -28.39 -2.33 12.09
C GLU A 291 -28.93 -0.89 11.97
N GLY A 292 -30.14 -0.71 11.44
CA GLY A 292 -30.82 0.58 11.40
C GLY A 292 -30.99 1.19 12.80
N GLU A 293 -31.47 0.41 13.76
CA GLU A 293 -31.59 0.81 15.17
C GLU A 293 -30.22 1.21 15.75
N ALA A 294 -29.19 0.39 15.53
CA ALA A 294 -27.84 0.66 16.02
C ALA A 294 -27.25 1.97 15.46
N ARG A 295 -27.43 2.24 14.18
CA ARG A 295 -26.99 3.50 13.55
C ARG A 295 -27.73 4.72 14.09
N ILE A 296 -29.05 4.61 14.29
CA ILE A 296 -29.85 5.67 14.90
C ILE A 296 -29.41 5.93 16.34
N LEU A 297 -29.26 4.88 17.15
CA LEU A 297 -28.78 4.98 18.54
C LEU A 297 -27.40 5.62 18.62
N ASN A 298 -26.45 5.20 17.78
CA ASN A 298 -25.12 5.78 17.75
C ASN A 298 -25.14 7.27 17.36
N HIS A 299 -25.99 7.66 16.39
CA HIS A 299 -26.18 9.05 16.03
C HIS A 299 -26.73 9.90 17.19
N LEU A 300 -27.71 9.38 17.89
CA LEU A 300 -28.34 10.08 19.03
C LEU A 300 -27.38 10.16 20.23
N ARG A 301 -26.68 9.07 20.54
CA ARG A 301 -25.65 9.05 21.59
C ARG A 301 -24.56 10.08 21.34
N ARG A 302 -24.09 10.23 20.09
CA ARG A 302 -23.15 11.29 19.72
C ARG A 302 -23.68 12.70 19.98
N LYS A 303 -24.97 12.90 19.92
CA LYS A 303 -25.64 14.17 20.24
C LYS A 303 -25.94 14.36 21.73
N GLY A 304 -25.61 13.37 22.59
CA GLY A 304 -25.80 13.43 24.02
C GLY A 304 -27.08 12.75 24.54
N PHE A 305 -27.83 12.08 23.68
CA PHE A 305 -29.04 11.31 24.08
C PHE A 305 -28.63 9.87 24.43
N LEU A 306 -28.00 9.68 25.60
CA LEU A 306 -27.39 8.41 26.00
C LEU A 306 -28.38 7.26 26.16
N PHE A 307 -29.61 7.57 26.65
CA PHE A 307 -30.65 6.63 26.97
C PHE A 307 -31.75 6.55 25.89
N ALA A 308 -31.42 7.02 24.68
CA ALA A 308 -32.33 6.88 23.55
C ALA A 308 -32.64 5.40 23.32
N THR A 309 -33.87 5.13 23.01
CA THR A 309 -34.38 3.80 22.58
C THR A 309 -34.97 3.90 21.20
N VAL A 310 -34.81 2.84 20.42
CA VAL A 310 -35.36 2.73 19.08
C VAL A 310 -36.13 1.41 19.01
N LYS A 311 -37.34 1.44 18.48
CA LYS A 311 -38.11 0.25 18.13
C LYS A 311 -38.43 0.32 16.66
N SER A 312 -38.17 -0.75 15.94
CA SER A 312 -38.43 -0.79 14.51
C SER A 312 -39.51 -1.79 14.17
N ARG A 313 -40.35 -1.42 13.21
CA ARG A 313 -41.37 -2.31 12.65
C ARG A 313 -41.48 -2.13 11.16
N VAL A 314 -41.97 -3.17 10.49
CA VAL A 314 -42.24 -3.18 9.06
C VAL A 314 -43.75 -3.30 8.85
N GLU A 315 -44.31 -2.37 8.09
CA GLU A 315 -45.71 -2.41 7.66
C GLU A 315 -45.74 -2.66 6.15
N ARG A 316 -46.50 -3.63 5.71
CA ARG A 316 -46.60 -4.00 4.31
C ARG A 316 -47.97 -3.60 3.75
N GLY A 317 -48.00 -2.65 2.84
CA GLY A 317 -49.11 -2.26 2.04
C GLY A 317 -49.18 -3.00 0.70
N PRO A 318 -50.18 -2.75 -0.17
CA PRO A 318 -50.32 -3.42 -1.46
C PRO A 318 -49.13 -3.21 -2.43
N ASN A 319 -48.54 -2.01 -2.46
CA ASN A 319 -47.44 -1.65 -3.33
C ASN A 319 -46.29 -0.90 -2.56
N GLU A 320 -46.33 -0.91 -1.24
CA GLU A 320 -45.44 -0.15 -0.38
C GLU A 320 -44.99 -0.98 0.81
N LEU A 321 -43.68 -1.00 1.05
CA LEU A 321 -43.07 -1.51 2.26
C LEU A 321 -42.62 -0.33 3.12
N ARG A 322 -43.23 -0.11 4.24
CA ARG A 322 -42.92 0.99 5.15
C ARG A 322 -42.09 0.49 6.32
N ILE A 323 -40.89 1.00 6.46
CA ILE A 323 -39.97 0.73 7.57
C ILE A 323 -40.06 1.91 8.52
N ILE A 324 -40.55 1.66 9.73
CA ILE A 324 -40.76 2.68 10.73
C ILE A 324 -39.80 2.46 11.89
N HIS A 325 -38.95 3.44 12.14
CA HIS A 325 -38.14 3.50 13.34
C HIS A 325 -38.73 4.51 14.32
N GLU A 326 -39.30 4.02 15.42
CA GLU A 326 -39.84 4.84 16.48
C GLU A 326 -38.78 5.13 17.52
N VAL A 327 -38.42 6.38 17.64
CA VAL A 327 -37.31 6.83 18.49
C VAL A 327 -37.88 7.55 19.72
N THR A 328 -37.45 7.09 20.89
CA THR A 328 -37.63 7.82 22.14
C THR A 328 -36.27 8.35 22.57
N PRO A 329 -35.95 9.64 22.31
CA PRO A 329 -34.61 10.18 22.55
C PRO A 329 -34.24 10.28 24.01
N GLY A 330 -35.20 10.42 24.91
CA GLY A 330 -34.94 10.72 26.31
C GLY A 330 -34.32 12.10 26.53
N ASP A 331 -33.78 12.35 27.71
CA ASP A 331 -33.12 13.61 28.06
C ASP A 331 -31.69 13.68 27.50
N LYS A 332 -31.33 14.90 27.08
CA LYS A 332 -29.96 15.17 26.69
C LYS A 332 -29.06 15.20 27.92
N THR A 333 -28.05 14.36 27.94
CA THR A 333 -27.25 14.09 29.12
C THR A 333 -25.79 14.50 28.84
N LYS A 334 -25.19 15.22 29.81
CA LYS A 334 -23.76 15.57 29.77
C LYS A 334 -22.97 14.64 30.69
N ILE A 335 -21.98 13.94 30.16
CA ILE A 335 -21.02 13.18 30.97
C ILE A 335 -19.94 14.14 31.46
N ILE A 336 -19.72 14.21 32.77
CA ILE A 336 -18.78 15.12 33.42
C ILE A 336 -17.58 14.42 34.07
N GLY A 337 -17.61 13.07 34.16
CA GLY A 337 -16.51 12.33 34.75
C GLY A 337 -16.69 10.82 34.59
N PHE A 338 -15.60 10.12 34.91
CA PHE A 338 -15.46 8.67 34.82
C PHE A 338 -14.95 8.14 36.16
N ASP A 339 -15.61 7.17 36.73
CA ASP A 339 -15.20 6.50 37.97
C ASP A 339 -14.96 5.02 37.68
N PHE A 340 -13.94 4.48 38.34
CA PHE A 340 -13.60 3.07 38.32
C PHE A 340 -13.72 2.54 39.75
N ARG A 341 -14.38 1.41 39.91
CA ARG A 341 -14.58 0.73 41.17
C ARG A 341 -14.14 -0.71 41.05
N GLY A 342 -13.51 -1.22 42.12
CA GLY A 342 -12.99 -2.59 42.13
C GLY A 342 -11.70 -2.81 41.35
N ASN A 343 -11.07 -1.75 40.82
CA ASN A 343 -9.81 -1.77 40.09
C ASN A 343 -8.61 -1.77 41.04
N THR A 344 -8.34 -2.92 41.68
CA THR A 344 -7.26 -3.07 42.66
C THR A 344 -5.88 -3.25 42.01
N ALA A 345 -5.83 -3.92 40.88
CA ALA A 345 -4.59 -4.23 40.14
C ALA A 345 -4.02 -3.04 39.37
N PHE A 346 -4.86 -2.11 38.95
CA PHE A 346 -4.45 -0.93 38.17
C PHE A 346 -5.08 0.33 38.76
N SER A 347 -4.29 1.40 38.87
CA SER A 347 -4.82 2.66 39.40
C SER A 347 -5.86 3.28 38.41
N SER A 348 -6.83 4.02 39.00
CA SER A 348 -7.81 4.76 38.17
C SER A 348 -7.13 5.76 37.22
N LEU A 349 -5.95 6.29 37.59
CA LEU A 349 -5.16 7.18 36.72
C LEU A 349 -4.59 6.43 35.52
N ASP A 350 -4.07 5.22 35.72
CA ASP A 350 -3.53 4.39 34.63
C ASP A 350 -4.62 4.02 33.64
N LEU A 351 -5.79 3.61 34.14
CA LEU A 351 -6.95 3.29 33.32
C LEU A 351 -7.44 4.50 32.53
N ARG A 352 -7.53 5.67 33.16
CA ARG A 352 -7.89 6.93 32.48
C ARG A 352 -6.90 7.29 31.39
N THR A 353 -5.60 7.20 31.69
CA THR A 353 -4.52 7.52 30.75
C THR A 353 -4.58 6.60 29.53
N ARG A 354 -4.74 5.31 29.76
CA ARG A 354 -4.82 4.30 28.69
C ARG A 354 -6.03 4.51 27.76
N LEU A 355 -7.18 4.81 28.35
CA LEU A 355 -8.42 5.07 27.61
C LEU A 355 -8.51 6.49 27.05
N ALA A 356 -7.48 7.32 27.30
CA ALA A 356 -7.45 8.73 26.95
C ALA A 356 -8.68 9.53 27.47
N LEU A 357 -9.17 9.15 28.66
CA LEU A 357 -10.30 9.81 29.33
C LEU A 357 -9.82 11.05 30.07
N ARG A 358 -10.50 12.19 29.86
CA ARG A 358 -10.18 13.47 30.53
C ARG A 358 -11.39 13.98 31.28
N GLU A 359 -11.16 14.43 32.50
CA GLU A 359 -12.13 15.16 33.32
C GLU A 359 -11.88 16.68 33.20
N ASN A 360 -12.96 17.46 33.31
CA ASN A 360 -12.91 18.92 33.49
C ASN A 360 -12.26 19.74 32.37
N VAL A 361 -12.46 19.40 31.10
CA VAL A 361 -12.14 20.31 30.00
C VAL A 361 -13.41 21.12 29.67
N PRO A 362 -13.54 22.41 30.11
CA PRO A 362 -14.81 23.14 30.09
C PRO A 362 -15.37 23.44 28.69
N ILE A 363 -14.58 23.41 27.66
CA ILE A 363 -14.94 23.94 26.34
C ILE A 363 -15.15 22.82 25.31
N PHE A 364 -14.66 21.61 25.52
CA PHE A 364 -14.61 20.60 24.46
C PHE A 364 -14.80 19.16 24.96
N SER A 365 -15.87 18.89 25.69
CA SER A 365 -16.27 17.52 26.00
C SER A 365 -16.91 16.84 24.77
N LEU A 366 -16.17 16.77 23.68
CA LEU A 366 -16.50 15.99 22.50
C LEU A 366 -15.89 14.57 22.65
N LEU A 367 -16.02 13.96 23.83
CA LEU A 367 -16.00 12.51 23.85
C LEU A 367 -17.21 12.10 23.03
N SER A 368 -16.95 11.38 21.94
CA SER A 368 -18.02 10.73 21.21
C SER A 368 -18.68 9.76 22.19
N TYR A 369 -19.87 10.07 22.64
CA TYR A 369 -20.57 9.30 23.70
C TYR A 369 -20.79 7.84 23.33
N ASP A 370 -20.73 7.48 22.03
CA ASP A 370 -20.70 6.11 21.54
C ASP A 370 -19.49 5.32 22.06
N LYS A 371 -18.34 5.96 22.25
CA LYS A 371 -17.14 5.31 22.80
C LYS A 371 -17.27 4.87 24.24
N ILE A 372 -18.12 5.51 25.03
CA ILE A 372 -18.33 5.12 26.43
C ILE A 372 -18.81 3.67 26.53
N PHE A 373 -19.62 3.25 25.58
CA PHE A 373 -20.16 1.88 25.52
C PHE A 373 -19.15 0.84 25.01
N THR A 374 -18.03 1.26 24.39
CA THR A 374 -16.95 0.35 23.98
C THR A 374 -15.88 0.20 25.08
N ILE A 375 -15.81 1.12 26.03
CA ILE A 375 -14.84 1.09 27.13
C ILE A 375 -14.84 -0.23 27.91
N PRO A 376 -15.99 -0.82 28.29
CA PRO A 376 -16.00 -2.11 28.98
C PRO A 376 -15.28 -3.21 28.19
N ILE A 377 -15.43 -3.23 26.88
CA ILE A 377 -14.78 -4.23 25.99
C ILE A 377 -13.27 -3.95 25.94
N GLU A 378 -12.86 -2.68 25.79
CA GLU A 378 -11.45 -2.29 25.76
C GLU A 378 -10.73 -2.61 27.09
N LEU A 379 -11.40 -2.32 28.22
CA LEU A 379 -10.91 -2.67 29.55
C LEU A 379 -10.84 -4.18 29.75
N SER A 380 -11.88 -4.92 29.37
CA SER A 380 -11.89 -6.39 29.48
C SER A 380 -10.71 -7.00 28.73
N ASN A 381 -10.47 -6.56 27.50
CA ASN A 381 -9.31 -7.00 26.72
C ASN A 381 -7.99 -6.65 27.40
N PHE A 382 -7.89 -5.46 27.99
CA PHE A 382 -6.70 -5.04 28.73
C PHE A 382 -6.44 -5.92 29.96
N TYR A 383 -7.47 -6.15 30.78
CA TYR A 383 -7.34 -7.01 31.96
C TYR A 383 -6.99 -8.44 31.56
N LYS A 384 -7.62 -9.01 30.54
CA LYS A 384 -7.30 -10.35 30.01
C LYS A 384 -5.85 -10.46 29.54
N GLN A 385 -5.34 -9.44 28.83
CA GLN A 385 -3.93 -9.39 28.43
C GLN A 385 -2.96 -9.36 29.62
N ASN A 386 -3.43 -8.92 30.79
CA ASN A 386 -2.66 -8.86 32.03
C ASN A 386 -2.94 -10.04 32.99
N GLY A 387 -3.60 -11.09 32.48
CA GLY A 387 -3.78 -12.34 33.22
C GLY A 387 -5.11 -12.46 33.98
N PHE A 388 -6.03 -11.52 33.87
CA PHE A 388 -7.36 -11.58 34.52
C PHE A 388 -8.39 -12.15 33.53
N ALA A 389 -8.42 -13.48 33.39
CA ALA A 389 -9.25 -14.15 32.39
C ALA A 389 -10.76 -13.94 32.65
N ASP A 390 -11.17 -13.93 33.91
CA ASP A 390 -12.56 -13.90 34.35
C ASP A 390 -13.07 -12.49 34.68
N VAL A 391 -12.36 -11.44 34.22
CA VAL A 391 -12.76 -10.06 34.48
C VAL A 391 -14.16 -9.77 33.91
N GLN A 392 -14.99 -9.18 34.75
CA GLN A 392 -16.31 -8.67 34.37
C GLN A 392 -16.37 -7.16 34.61
N ILE A 393 -16.85 -6.42 33.64
CA ILE A 393 -16.93 -4.95 33.70
C ILE A 393 -18.32 -4.52 33.34
N LYS A 394 -18.95 -3.82 34.27
CA LYS A 394 -20.29 -3.27 34.12
C LYS A 394 -20.21 -1.76 34.04
N LEU A 395 -20.95 -1.18 33.10
CA LEU A 395 -21.09 0.28 32.96
C LEU A 395 -22.41 0.72 33.56
N ASP A 396 -22.31 1.61 34.54
CA ASP A 396 -23.44 2.28 35.14
C ASP A 396 -23.29 3.82 35.05
N PHE A 397 -24.39 4.54 35.30
CA PHE A 397 -24.41 6.00 35.25
C PHE A 397 -25.01 6.57 36.52
N ILE A 398 -24.27 7.47 37.18
CA ILE A 398 -24.74 8.16 38.40
C ILE A 398 -25.06 9.61 38.08
N LYS A 399 -26.28 10.05 38.39
CA LYS A 399 -26.70 11.44 38.22
C LYS A 399 -26.13 12.30 39.33
N VAL A 400 -25.53 13.43 38.94
CA VAL A 400 -24.97 14.45 39.85
C VAL A 400 -25.50 15.83 39.43
N PRO A 401 -25.41 16.87 40.26
CA PRO A 401 -26.01 18.18 39.97
C PRO A 401 -25.58 18.80 38.64
N ALA A 402 -24.33 18.56 38.22
CA ALA A 402 -23.76 19.13 36.97
C ALA A 402 -23.89 18.25 35.73
N GLY A 403 -24.46 17.01 35.85
CA GLY A 403 -24.60 16.06 34.74
C GLY A 403 -24.59 14.61 35.20
N MET A 404 -23.91 13.72 34.49
CA MET A 404 -23.76 12.31 34.86
C MET A 404 -22.29 11.91 34.91
N ARG A 405 -21.98 10.96 35.80
CA ARG A 405 -20.69 10.26 35.84
C ARG A 405 -20.90 8.84 35.33
N ALA A 406 -20.05 8.39 34.41
CA ALA A 406 -19.99 7.01 33.99
C ALA A 406 -19.13 6.22 34.99
N VAL A 407 -19.68 5.16 35.52
CA VAL A 407 -19.04 4.32 36.56
C VAL A 407 -18.79 2.95 35.97
N PHE A 408 -17.55 2.50 36.01
CA PHE A 408 -17.14 1.18 35.57
C PHE A 408 -16.88 0.32 36.82
N ASP A 409 -17.83 -0.56 37.10
CA ASP A 409 -17.70 -1.56 38.17
C ASP A 409 -16.95 -2.77 37.64
N ILE A 410 -15.75 -2.99 38.19
CA ILE A 410 -14.78 -3.98 37.69
C ILE A 410 -14.68 -5.08 38.75
N ALA A 411 -15.08 -6.28 38.39
CA ALA A 411 -14.76 -7.49 39.12
C ALA A 411 -13.58 -8.16 38.43
N GLU A 412 -12.37 -7.93 38.97
CA GLU A 412 -11.12 -8.32 38.29
C GLU A 412 -10.95 -9.83 38.17
N GLY A 413 -11.47 -10.61 39.15
CA GLY A 413 -11.21 -12.02 39.26
C GLY A 413 -9.78 -12.31 39.72
N LEU A 414 -9.36 -13.55 39.58
CA LEU A 414 -8.02 -13.97 39.96
C LEU A 414 -7.02 -13.74 38.82
N ARG A 415 -5.86 -13.16 39.15
CA ARG A 415 -4.79 -12.98 38.17
C ARG A 415 -4.02 -14.28 37.98
N THR A 416 -4.02 -14.80 36.75
CA THR A 416 -3.23 -15.99 36.40
C THR A 416 -1.88 -15.56 35.83
N THR A 417 -0.79 -16.16 36.31
CA THR A 417 0.58 -15.90 35.89
C THR A 417 1.24 -17.16 35.37
N VAL A 418 2.22 -17.01 34.49
CA VAL A 418 3.05 -18.10 33.99
C VAL A 418 4.15 -18.39 35.02
N GLU A 419 4.12 -19.54 35.66
CA GLU A 419 5.15 -19.95 36.63
C GLU A 419 6.43 -20.41 35.93
N SER A 420 6.27 -21.29 34.97
CA SER A 420 7.39 -21.82 34.20
C SER A 420 7.01 -22.13 32.75
N ILE A 421 8.02 -22.14 31.88
CA ILE A 421 7.88 -22.51 30.46
C ILE A 421 8.80 -23.69 30.19
N ARG A 422 8.23 -24.83 29.80
CA ARG A 422 8.96 -26.03 29.40
C ARG A 422 8.84 -26.22 27.89
N VAL A 423 9.96 -26.60 27.29
CA VAL A 423 10.04 -26.97 25.88
C VAL A 423 10.57 -28.40 25.81
N GLU A 424 9.77 -29.30 25.28
CA GLU A 424 10.03 -30.74 25.26
C GLU A 424 10.09 -31.23 23.80
N GLY A 425 10.85 -32.30 23.55
CA GLY A 425 10.96 -32.91 22.21
C GLY A 425 11.97 -32.25 21.28
N THR A 426 12.84 -31.36 21.77
CA THR A 426 13.88 -30.71 20.96
C THR A 426 15.16 -31.55 20.98
N SER A 427 15.65 -31.96 19.82
CA SER A 427 16.92 -32.70 19.61
C SER A 427 17.85 -31.94 18.62
N LEU A 428 17.26 -31.29 17.61
CA LEU A 428 18.00 -30.59 16.56
C LEU A 428 18.27 -29.11 16.91
N ALA A 429 17.56 -28.58 17.92
CA ALA A 429 17.73 -27.19 18.39
C ALA A 429 17.85 -27.13 19.91
N ALA A 430 18.63 -26.18 20.44
CA ALA A 430 18.70 -25.95 21.88
C ALA A 430 17.38 -25.35 22.38
N ALA A 431 16.79 -25.88 23.44
CA ALA A 431 15.55 -25.42 24.05
C ALA A 431 15.59 -23.90 24.36
N ASP A 432 16.74 -23.39 24.80
CA ASP A 432 16.94 -21.96 25.09
C ASP A 432 16.87 -21.07 23.85
N ALA A 433 17.26 -21.58 22.68
CA ALA A 433 17.13 -20.84 21.42
C ALA A 433 15.66 -20.70 21.03
N VAL A 434 14.88 -21.75 21.22
CA VAL A 434 13.42 -21.74 20.98
C VAL A 434 12.72 -20.80 21.95
N ARG A 435 13.09 -20.82 23.25
CA ARG A 435 12.48 -19.96 24.28
C ARG A 435 12.71 -18.47 24.07
N ARG A 436 13.81 -18.07 23.42
CA ARG A 436 14.27 -16.67 23.32
C ARG A 436 13.22 -15.76 22.73
N ASP A 437 12.51 -16.22 21.72
CA ASP A 437 11.60 -15.40 20.93
C ASP A 437 10.13 -15.53 21.33
N LEU A 438 9.81 -16.35 22.35
CA LEU A 438 8.43 -16.50 22.83
C LEU A 438 7.87 -15.19 23.35
N VAL A 439 6.57 -14.96 23.15
CA VAL A 439 5.84 -13.80 23.69
C VAL A 439 5.58 -14.00 25.18
N SER A 440 5.18 -15.20 25.57
CA SER A 440 4.97 -15.58 26.97
C SER A 440 6.30 -15.52 27.74
N ARG A 441 6.25 -15.06 29.00
CA ARG A 441 7.43 -14.96 29.88
C ARG A 441 7.10 -15.54 31.24
N GLU A 442 8.06 -16.21 31.85
CA GLU A 442 7.97 -16.64 33.25
C GLU A 442 7.79 -15.45 34.17
N GLY A 443 6.90 -15.55 35.17
CA GLY A 443 6.46 -14.44 36.01
C GLY A 443 5.50 -13.45 35.32
N GLY A 444 5.29 -13.58 34.01
CA GLY A 444 4.39 -12.73 33.22
C GLY A 444 2.92 -13.18 33.31
N PRO A 445 1.99 -12.38 32.77
CA PRO A 445 0.57 -12.72 32.74
C PRO A 445 0.30 -13.88 31.78
N TYR A 446 -0.57 -14.80 32.20
CA TYR A 446 -1.10 -15.82 31.31
C TYR A 446 -2.19 -15.25 30.43
N PHE A 447 -1.98 -15.33 29.12
CA PHE A 447 -2.94 -14.89 28.11
C PHE A 447 -2.99 -15.89 26.95
N PRO A 448 -4.07 -16.68 26.79
CA PRO A 448 -4.16 -17.75 25.80
C PRO A 448 -3.76 -17.38 24.37
N PRO A 449 -4.11 -16.18 23.83
CA PRO A 449 -3.63 -15.78 22.50
C PRO A 449 -2.10 -15.64 22.39
N ASN A 450 -1.37 -15.41 23.50
CA ASN A 450 0.10 -15.42 23.47
C ASN A 450 0.63 -16.84 23.26
N VAL A 451 0.01 -17.85 23.90
CA VAL A 451 0.39 -19.26 23.75
C VAL A 451 0.25 -19.69 22.29
N GLN A 452 -0.83 -19.29 21.61
CA GLN A 452 -1.02 -19.56 20.19
C GLN A 452 0.04 -18.86 19.32
N ARG A 453 0.41 -17.62 19.68
CA ARG A 453 1.52 -16.94 19.00
C ARG A 453 2.86 -17.62 19.22
N ASP A 454 3.10 -18.13 20.42
CA ASP A 454 4.32 -18.85 20.76
C ASP A 454 4.44 -20.13 19.93
N VAL A 455 3.35 -20.89 19.76
CA VAL A 455 3.31 -22.06 18.86
C VAL A 455 3.74 -21.65 17.45
N GLY A 456 3.12 -20.63 16.86
CA GLY A 456 3.50 -20.15 15.53
C GLY A 456 4.92 -19.60 15.43
N GLN A 457 5.47 -19.04 16.52
CA GLN A 457 6.86 -18.60 16.57
C GLN A 457 7.83 -19.77 16.61
N ILE A 458 7.51 -20.83 17.37
CA ILE A 458 8.31 -22.06 17.40
C ILE A 458 8.31 -22.72 16.02
N GLU A 459 7.14 -22.89 15.38
CA GLU A 459 7.06 -23.41 14.02
C GLU A 459 7.91 -22.58 13.05
N THR A 460 7.79 -21.24 13.13
CA THR A 460 8.59 -20.33 12.31
C THR A 460 10.09 -20.45 12.58
N PHE A 461 10.49 -20.68 13.82
CA PHE A 461 11.89 -20.89 14.17
C PHE A 461 12.45 -22.14 13.46
N TYR A 462 11.70 -23.26 13.47
CA TYR A 462 12.12 -24.47 12.78
C TYR A 462 12.12 -24.30 11.25
N LEU A 463 11.11 -23.64 10.69
CA LEU A 463 11.08 -23.28 9.26
C LEU A 463 12.29 -22.44 8.85
N ASN A 464 12.68 -21.45 9.66
CA ASN A 464 13.87 -20.63 9.43
C ASN A 464 15.19 -21.40 9.61
N SER A 465 15.15 -22.49 10.39
CA SER A 465 16.30 -23.39 10.55
C SER A 465 16.42 -24.40 9.40
N GLY A 466 15.47 -24.40 8.47
CA GLY A 466 15.41 -25.34 7.34
C GLY A 466 14.86 -26.70 7.72
N ILE A 467 14.05 -26.79 8.75
CA ILE A 467 13.41 -28.03 9.20
C ILE A 467 11.94 -27.99 8.79
N ARG A 468 11.46 -29.01 8.11
CA ARG A 468 10.08 -29.13 7.60
C ARG A 468 9.34 -30.26 8.30
N GLY A 469 8.01 -30.09 8.44
CA GLY A 469 7.17 -31.10 9.08
C GLY A 469 7.25 -31.11 10.60
N THR A 470 7.71 -30.01 11.22
CA THR A 470 7.68 -29.84 12.68
C THR A 470 6.25 -29.57 13.12
N GLU A 471 5.77 -30.34 14.08
CA GLU A 471 4.49 -30.15 14.73
C GLU A 471 4.70 -29.63 16.15
N VAL A 472 3.95 -28.60 16.54
CA VAL A 472 4.06 -27.98 17.86
C VAL A 472 2.69 -27.96 18.52
N SER A 473 2.59 -28.55 19.69
CA SER A 473 1.40 -28.45 20.55
C SER A 473 1.73 -27.72 21.84
N ALA A 474 0.73 -27.05 22.40
CA ALA A 474 0.88 -26.37 23.68
C ALA A 474 -0.10 -26.95 24.71
N ARG A 475 0.44 -27.41 25.86
CA ARG A 475 -0.33 -27.89 27.01
C ARG A 475 -0.16 -26.90 28.16
N VAL A 476 -1.26 -26.59 28.82
CA VAL A 476 -1.29 -25.71 29.98
C VAL A 476 -1.61 -26.53 31.21
N GLU A 477 -0.64 -26.66 32.14
CA GLU A 477 -0.86 -27.31 33.43
C GLU A 477 -1.16 -26.22 34.49
N ARG A 478 -2.26 -26.39 35.19
CA ARG A 478 -2.60 -25.56 36.32
C ARG A 478 -1.92 -26.05 37.59
N GLY A 479 -1.11 -25.20 38.19
CA GLY A 479 -0.52 -25.43 39.50
C GLY A 479 -1.51 -25.23 40.65
N SER A 480 -1.04 -25.31 41.87
CA SER A 480 -1.82 -24.99 43.08
C SER A 480 -2.02 -23.46 43.10
N GLY A 481 -3.26 -22.99 42.83
CA GLY A 481 -3.62 -21.56 42.86
C GLY A 481 -3.75 -20.91 41.50
N THR A 482 -3.13 -19.73 41.31
CA THR A 482 -3.27 -18.86 40.12
C THR A 482 -2.09 -18.95 39.17
N ALA A 483 -1.21 -19.92 39.34
CA ALA A 483 -0.04 -20.10 38.47
C ALA A 483 -0.28 -21.22 37.46
N VAL A 484 0.27 -21.06 36.24
CA VAL A 484 0.23 -22.07 35.19
C VAL A 484 1.63 -22.37 34.68
N THR A 485 1.91 -23.64 34.38
CA THR A 485 3.07 -24.05 33.61
C THR A 485 2.67 -24.22 32.14
N LEU A 486 3.41 -23.57 31.23
CA LEU A 486 3.26 -23.76 29.80
C LEU A 486 4.23 -24.83 29.31
N ILE A 487 3.74 -25.86 28.64
CA ILE A 487 4.54 -26.93 28.09
C ILE A 487 4.32 -26.93 26.58
N TYR A 488 5.40 -26.67 25.83
CA TYR A 488 5.42 -26.78 24.37
C TYR A 488 6.03 -28.11 23.98
N GLU A 489 5.20 -29.00 23.46
CA GLU A 489 5.61 -30.34 22.99
C GLU A 489 5.89 -30.23 21.50
N ILE A 490 7.12 -30.56 21.09
CA ILE A 490 7.62 -30.40 19.74
C ILE A 490 7.94 -31.78 19.17
N THR A 491 7.34 -32.10 18.04
CA THR A 491 7.76 -33.24 17.20
C THR A 491 8.57 -32.64 16.06
N GLU A 492 9.90 -32.76 16.16
CA GLU A 492 10.78 -32.17 15.15
C GLU A 492 10.65 -32.90 13.82
N GLY A 493 10.61 -32.15 12.73
CA GLY A 493 10.63 -32.69 11.40
C GLY A 493 12.05 -32.96 10.87
N ALA A 494 12.22 -33.05 9.57
CA ALA A 494 13.50 -33.34 8.91
C ALA A 494 14.19 -32.07 8.42
N PRO A 495 15.54 -31.96 8.51
CA PRO A 495 16.31 -30.92 7.84
C PRO A 495 16.18 -31.08 6.32
N VAL A 496 15.90 -29.93 5.65
CA VAL A 496 15.67 -29.86 4.20
C VAL A 496 16.65 -28.88 3.57
N SER A 497 17.24 -29.27 2.44
CA SER A 497 18.10 -28.45 1.60
C SER A 497 17.43 -28.11 0.27
N ILE A 498 17.83 -26.97 -0.31
CA ILE A 498 17.34 -26.54 -1.61
C ILE A 498 18.10 -27.27 -2.72
N GLN A 499 17.38 -28.11 -3.46
CA GLN A 499 17.93 -28.87 -4.58
C GLN A 499 18.20 -27.99 -5.78
N ASP A 500 17.25 -27.09 -6.15
CA ASP A 500 17.45 -26.07 -7.19
C ASP A 500 16.45 -24.91 -7.03
N VAL A 501 16.70 -23.83 -7.80
CA VAL A 501 15.84 -22.63 -7.85
C VAL A 501 15.47 -22.34 -9.28
N PHE A 502 14.20 -22.56 -9.63
CA PHE A 502 13.65 -22.25 -10.96
C PHE A 502 12.98 -20.88 -10.99
N ILE A 503 13.08 -20.23 -12.14
CA ILE A 503 12.44 -18.93 -12.40
C ILE A 503 11.50 -19.09 -13.59
N THR A 504 10.25 -18.68 -13.42
CA THR A 504 9.21 -18.77 -14.45
C THR A 504 8.39 -17.48 -14.52
N GLY A 505 7.76 -17.24 -15.69
CA GLY A 505 6.87 -16.10 -15.92
C GLY A 505 7.56 -14.78 -16.26
N ASN A 506 8.87 -14.72 -16.33
CA ASN A 506 9.63 -13.53 -16.72
C ASN A 506 9.74 -13.41 -18.26
N LEU A 507 8.77 -12.77 -18.87
CA LEU A 507 8.65 -12.67 -20.33
C LEU A 507 9.69 -11.73 -20.98
N THR A 508 9.98 -10.62 -20.32
CA THR A 508 10.95 -9.61 -20.77
C THR A 508 12.07 -9.34 -19.78
N THR A 509 11.80 -9.56 -18.49
CA THR A 509 12.79 -9.40 -17.41
C THR A 509 13.87 -10.45 -17.55
N ARG A 510 15.13 -10.03 -17.56
CA ARG A 510 16.26 -10.97 -17.66
C ARG A 510 16.38 -11.81 -16.40
N ASN A 511 16.65 -13.11 -16.51
CA ASN A 511 16.80 -14.03 -15.38
C ASN A 511 17.78 -13.49 -14.31
N ARG A 512 18.88 -12.86 -14.71
CA ARG A 512 19.86 -12.27 -13.79
C ARG A 512 19.25 -11.21 -12.87
N VAL A 513 18.22 -10.50 -13.31
CA VAL A 513 17.53 -9.47 -12.49
C VAL A 513 16.76 -10.11 -11.36
N ILE A 514 16.12 -11.25 -11.61
CA ILE A 514 15.38 -12.01 -10.60
C ILE A 514 16.36 -12.77 -9.69
N ARG A 515 17.30 -13.51 -10.30
CA ARG A 515 18.26 -14.37 -9.57
C ARG A 515 19.09 -13.60 -8.54
N ARG A 516 19.48 -12.36 -8.82
CA ARG A 516 20.24 -11.52 -7.87
C ARG A 516 19.43 -11.10 -6.63
N GLU A 517 18.09 -11.10 -6.71
CA GLU A 517 17.22 -10.79 -5.58
C GLU A 517 16.98 -12.00 -4.69
N LEU A 518 17.17 -13.20 -5.21
CA LEU A 518 17.01 -14.43 -4.44
C LEU A 518 18.16 -14.57 -3.44
N ARG A 519 17.81 -14.82 -2.19
CA ARG A 519 18.73 -15.03 -1.06
C ARG A 519 19.02 -16.50 -0.83
N VAL A 520 18.45 -17.35 -1.66
CA VAL A 520 18.58 -18.79 -1.63
C VAL A 520 19.13 -19.29 -2.97
N LYS A 521 19.92 -20.34 -2.91
CA LYS A 521 20.54 -21.01 -4.04
C LYS A 521 20.63 -22.51 -3.79
N LYS A 522 20.94 -23.26 -4.83
CA LYS A 522 21.20 -24.70 -4.77
C LYS A 522 22.20 -25.04 -3.65
N GLY A 523 21.87 -26.01 -2.81
CA GLY A 523 22.66 -26.49 -1.68
C GLY A 523 22.49 -25.69 -0.38
N ASP A 524 21.77 -24.58 -0.38
CA ASP A 524 21.46 -23.86 0.87
C ASP A 524 20.42 -24.65 1.69
N LYS A 525 20.40 -24.42 3.01
CA LYS A 525 19.28 -24.87 3.85
C LYS A 525 17.99 -24.19 3.41
N ALA A 526 16.88 -24.87 3.52
CA ALA A 526 15.54 -24.36 3.20
C ALA A 526 15.06 -23.32 4.23
N ASP A 527 15.81 -22.24 4.39
CA ASP A 527 15.57 -21.13 5.32
C ASP A 527 14.39 -20.28 4.85
N TYR A 528 13.26 -20.41 5.52
CA TYR A 528 12.02 -19.68 5.19
C TYR A 528 12.18 -18.15 5.28
N ALA A 529 12.95 -17.65 6.25
CA ALA A 529 13.19 -16.20 6.37
C ALA A 529 13.93 -15.64 5.14
N ARG A 530 14.90 -16.41 4.60
CA ARG A 530 15.62 -16.03 3.37
C ARG A 530 14.73 -16.11 2.13
N ILE A 531 13.82 -17.08 2.07
CA ILE A 531 12.83 -17.18 0.98
C ILE A 531 11.90 -15.99 1.02
N GLN A 532 11.34 -15.66 2.18
CA GLN A 532 10.49 -14.49 2.35
C GLN A 532 11.22 -13.15 2.09
N GLU A 533 12.49 -13.04 2.49
CA GLU A 533 13.31 -11.87 2.13
C GLU A 533 13.53 -11.77 0.62
N SER A 534 13.69 -12.90 -0.07
CA SER A 534 13.79 -12.92 -1.53
C SER A 534 12.52 -12.38 -2.17
N LYS A 535 11.33 -12.77 -1.67
CA LYS A 535 10.05 -12.25 -2.12
C LYS A 535 9.95 -10.74 -1.92
N ARG A 536 10.26 -10.24 -0.72
CA ARG A 536 10.26 -8.79 -0.44
C ARG A 536 11.22 -8.00 -1.30
N ARG A 537 12.37 -8.58 -1.67
CA ARG A 537 13.35 -7.95 -2.56
C ARG A 537 12.83 -7.86 -3.99
N LEU A 538 12.18 -8.91 -4.49
CA LEU A 538 11.52 -8.89 -5.79
C LEU A 538 10.37 -7.88 -5.82
N GLU A 539 9.56 -7.80 -4.77
CA GLU A 539 8.46 -6.80 -4.62
C GLU A 539 9.00 -5.37 -4.67
N ARG A 540 10.14 -5.10 -4.02
CA ARG A 540 10.80 -3.78 -4.04
C ARG A 540 11.25 -3.31 -5.41
N LEU A 541 11.42 -4.20 -6.39
CA LEU A 541 11.72 -3.80 -7.76
C LEU A 541 10.55 -3.06 -8.42
N GLY A 542 9.29 -3.29 -7.97
CA GLY A 542 8.09 -2.62 -8.46
C GLY A 542 7.75 -2.91 -9.93
N ILE A 543 8.33 -3.98 -10.51
CA ILE A 543 8.13 -4.36 -11.92
C ILE A 543 7.24 -5.60 -12.08
N PHE A 544 6.85 -6.23 -11.00
CA PHE A 544 6.01 -7.42 -10.97
C PHE A 544 4.67 -7.10 -10.32
N SER A 545 3.57 -7.58 -10.92
CA SER A 545 2.21 -7.49 -10.36
C SER A 545 1.91 -8.63 -9.39
N GLU A 546 2.61 -9.76 -9.55
CA GLU A 546 2.44 -10.93 -8.70
C GLU A 546 3.78 -11.67 -8.57
N ILE A 547 4.07 -12.16 -7.38
CA ILE A 547 5.29 -12.89 -7.07
C ILE A 547 4.92 -14.06 -6.18
N GLY A 548 5.16 -15.29 -6.67
CA GLY A 548 5.10 -16.54 -5.94
C GLY A 548 6.52 -17.05 -5.67
N LEU A 549 6.77 -17.53 -4.49
CA LEU A 549 7.94 -18.36 -4.17
C LEU A 549 7.40 -19.66 -3.55
N ASP A 550 7.23 -20.65 -4.41
CA ASP A 550 6.61 -21.93 -4.04
C ASP A 550 7.71 -22.94 -3.70
N GLU A 551 7.59 -23.55 -2.55
CA GLU A 551 8.49 -24.60 -2.07
C GLU A 551 7.86 -25.95 -2.43
N VAL A 552 8.53 -26.73 -3.24
CA VAL A 552 8.06 -28.05 -3.69
C VAL A 552 9.01 -29.12 -3.19
N GLN A 553 8.54 -29.95 -2.27
CA GLN A 553 9.29 -31.08 -1.76
C GLN A 553 9.49 -32.13 -2.86
N THR A 554 10.74 -32.46 -3.15
CA THR A 554 11.14 -33.42 -4.17
C THR A 554 11.65 -34.74 -3.59
N GLY A 555 12.07 -34.71 -2.32
CA GLY A 555 12.56 -35.86 -1.56
C GLY A 555 12.33 -35.69 -0.05
N PRO A 556 12.72 -36.66 0.78
CA PRO A 556 12.56 -36.59 2.23
C PRO A 556 13.31 -35.41 2.87
N SER A 557 14.46 -34.98 2.28
CA SER A 557 15.33 -33.92 2.78
C SER A 557 15.67 -32.88 1.71
N GLU A 558 14.92 -32.82 0.64
CA GLU A 558 15.17 -31.91 -0.50
C GLU A 558 13.91 -31.23 -0.96
N GLU A 559 14.03 -29.96 -1.30
CA GLU A 559 12.96 -29.16 -1.90
C GLU A 559 13.50 -28.30 -3.05
N VAL A 560 12.63 -27.93 -3.96
CA VAL A 560 12.88 -26.99 -5.05
C VAL A 560 12.12 -25.71 -4.78
N VAL A 561 12.76 -24.58 -4.98
CA VAL A 561 12.12 -23.26 -4.90
C VAL A 561 11.77 -22.78 -6.30
N ILE A 562 10.50 -22.51 -6.55
CA ILE A 562 10.00 -22.00 -7.83
C ILE A 562 9.63 -20.54 -7.65
N ALA A 563 10.41 -19.66 -8.28
CA ALA A 563 10.13 -18.23 -8.32
C ALA A 563 9.24 -17.92 -9.54
N THR A 564 7.94 -17.82 -9.29
CA THR A 564 6.95 -17.45 -10.31
C THR A 564 6.72 -15.96 -10.25
N VAL A 565 6.93 -15.26 -11.38
CA VAL A 565 6.69 -13.83 -11.47
C VAL A 565 5.70 -13.53 -12.58
N ARG A 566 4.83 -12.54 -12.36
CA ARG A 566 4.00 -11.94 -13.40
C ARG A 566 4.43 -10.50 -13.57
N GLU A 567 4.89 -10.13 -14.76
CA GLU A 567 5.30 -8.77 -15.06
C GLU A 567 4.11 -7.81 -14.97
N GLY A 568 4.32 -6.66 -14.28
CA GLY A 568 3.34 -5.60 -14.14
C GLY A 568 3.22 -4.74 -15.40
N GLU A 569 2.39 -3.71 -15.33
CA GLU A 569 2.28 -2.72 -16.39
C GLU A 569 3.60 -1.96 -16.54
N LYS A 570 4.01 -1.79 -17.80
CA LYS A 570 5.31 -1.18 -18.11
C LYS A 570 5.23 0.33 -18.26
N ASN A 571 4.08 0.85 -18.62
CA ASN A 571 3.87 2.25 -18.93
C ASN A 571 2.86 2.85 -17.95
N TYR A 572 3.24 3.97 -17.34
CA TYR A 572 2.37 4.76 -16.47
C TYR A 572 2.34 6.19 -17.02
N THR A 573 1.16 6.77 -17.10
CA THR A 573 0.96 8.19 -17.45
C THR A 573 0.15 8.83 -16.34
N GLY A 574 0.72 9.87 -15.73
CA GLY A 574 0.10 10.67 -14.69
C GLY A 574 -0.19 12.09 -15.19
N VAL A 575 -1.37 12.61 -14.86
CA VAL A 575 -1.73 14.00 -15.07
C VAL A 575 -2.13 14.58 -13.73
N GLY A 576 -1.50 15.66 -13.32
CA GLY A 576 -1.78 16.38 -12.09
C GLY A 576 -2.20 17.82 -12.37
N LEU A 577 -3.22 18.27 -11.65
CA LEU A 577 -3.62 19.68 -11.60
C LEU A 577 -3.58 20.12 -10.13
N GLY A 578 -3.04 21.29 -9.86
CA GLY A 578 -2.90 21.82 -8.52
C GLY A 578 -2.76 23.33 -8.53
N PHE A 579 -2.52 23.86 -7.35
CA PHE A 579 -2.22 25.27 -7.14
C PHE A 579 -0.92 25.38 -6.34
N GLU A 580 -0.18 26.45 -6.60
CA GLU A 580 1.03 26.81 -5.86
C GLU A 580 1.01 28.29 -5.52
N SER A 581 1.81 28.71 -4.55
CA SER A 581 2.00 30.10 -4.16
C SER A 581 3.48 30.35 -3.92
N LEU A 582 3.98 31.48 -4.40
CA LEU A 582 5.37 31.87 -4.14
C LEU A 582 5.55 32.31 -2.68
N ASN A 583 4.57 33.04 -2.17
CA ASN A 583 4.56 33.54 -0.79
C ASN A 583 3.23 33.18 -0.14
N PRO A 584 3.19 32.15 0.72
CA PRO A 584 1.96 31.77 1.42
C PRO A 584 1.59 32.71 2.58
N VAL A 585 2.10 33.96 2.58
CA VAL A 585 1.74 35.00 3.54
C VAL A 585 0.41 35.58 3.15
N VAL A 586 -0.47 35.64 4.10
CA VAL A 586 -1.73 36.36 3.99
C VAL A 586 -1.46 37.83 4.38
N GLY A 587 -1.14 38.66 3.41
CA GLY A 587 -0.99 40.09 3.55
C GLY A 587 -2.33 40.85 3.76
N PRO A 588 -2.34 42.18 3.79
CA PRO A 588 -3.59 42.95 3.84
C PRO A 588 -4.54 42.49 2.73
N VAL A 589 -5.82 42.48 3.01
CA VAL A 589 -6.96 41.81 2.35
C VAL A 589 -6.98 41.73 0.82
N SER A 590 -6.20 42.54 0.12
CA SER A 590 -6.12 42.61 -1.35
C SER A 590 -5.24 41.51 -1.98
N ASP A 591 -4.28 40.90 -1.23
CA ASP A 591 -3.32 39.94 -1.78
C ASP A 591 -3.54 38.50 -1.27
N TRP A 592 -4.70 38.23 -0.73
CA TRP A 592 -5.05 37.00 0.00
C TRP A 592 -4.95 35.66 -0.78
N LEU A 593 -4.84 35.69 -2.10
CA LEU A 593 -4.95 34.48 -2.89
C LEU A 593 -4.01 34.51 -4.12
N ASP A 594 -2.70 34.57 -3.93
CA ASP A 594 -1.76 34.27 -5.01
C ASP A 594 -1.72 32.73 -5.29
N PHE A 595 -2.91 32.16 -5.51
CA PHE A 595 -3.02 30.78 -5.97
C PHE A 595 -2.81 30.70 -7.47
N ARG A 596 -1.71 30.17 -7.89
CA ARG A 596 -1.33 30.01 -9.29
C ARG A 596 -1.58 28.59 -9.75
N PRO A 597 -2.25 28.39 -10.88
CA PRO A 597 -2.48 27.04 -11.39
C PRO A 597 -1.17 26.37 -11.78
N ARG A 598 -1.06 25.07 -11.46
CA ARG A 598 0.05 24.20 -11.77
C ARG A 598 -0.44 22.97 -12.48
N GLY A 599 0.11 22.68 -13.67
CA GLY A 599 -0.11 21.45 -14.41
C GLY A 599 1.13 20.56 -14.34
N THR A 600 0.92 19.27 -14.18
CA THR A 600 1.99 18.26 -14.20
C THR A 600 1.60 17.13 -15.14
N LEU A 601 2.53 16.73 -16.01
CA LEU A 601 2.41 15.55 -16.86
C LEU A 601 3.60 14.64 -16.58
N GLU A 602 3.33 13.38 -16.30
CA GLU A 602 4.36 12.39 -16.02
C GLU A 602 4.16 11.17 -16.91
N TYR A 603 5.24 10.66 -17.47
CA TYR A 603 5.29 9.37 -18.13
C TYR A 603 6.43 8.55 -17.56
N LEU A 604 6.14 7.34 -17.07
CA LEU A 604 7.12 6.39 -16.56
C LEU A 604 7.06 5.09 -17.34
N ARG A 605 8.21 4.57 -17.71
CA ARG A 605 8.35 3.24 -18.29
C ARG A 605 9.22 2.37 -17.38
N SER A 606 8.60 1.34 -16.83
CA SER A 606 9.26 0.36 -15.96
C SER A 606 9.92 -0.76 -16.76
N ASN A 607 10.92 -1.38 -16.16
CA ASN A 607 11.64 -2.54 -16.69
C ASN A 607 12.21 -2.34 -18.09
N VAL A 608 12.84 -1.19 -18.32
CA VAL A 608 13.45 -0.84 -19.61
C VAL A 608 14.55 -1.85 -19.96
N PHE A 609 14.51 -2.38 -21.18
CA PHE A 609 15.40 -3.45 -21.69
C PHE A 609 15.45 -4.74 -20.83
N GLY A 610 14.44 -4.98 -19.97
CA GLY A 610 14.44 -6.11 -19.05
C GLY A 610 15.47 -6.05 -17.93
N LEU A 611 16.00 -4.87 -17.62
CA LEU A 611 17.05 -4.65 -16.63
C LEU A 611 16.51 -4.34 -15.22
N GLY A 612 15.20 -4.19 -15.06
CA GLY A 612 14.57 -3.68 -13.84
C GLY A 612 14.78 -2.18 -13.65
N ALA A 613 15.25 -1.47 -14.68
CA ALA A 613 15.40 -0.02 -14.65
C ALA A 613 14.10 0.69 -15.01
N GLN A 614 13.94 1.93 -14.55
CA GLN A 614 12.82 2.81 -14.90
C GLN A 614 13.35 4.04 -15.64
N ALA A 615 12.68 4.44 -16.71
CA ALA A 615 12.91 5.71 -17.39
C ALA A 615 11.66 6.57 -17.28
N GLY A 616 11.81 7.86 -17.02
CA GLY A 616 10.70 8.78 -16.84
C GLY A 616 10.90 10.12 -17.53
N VAL A 617 9.78 10.73 -17.87
CA VAL A 617 9.70 12.12 -18.33
C VAL A 617 8.66 12.82 -17.46
N LEU A 618 9.03 13.94 -16.86
CA LEU A 618 8.16 14.81 -16.09
C LEU A 618 8.17 16.20 -16.72
N GLY A 619 7.00 16.74 -16.97
CA GLY A 619 6.78 18.13 -17.34
C GLY A 619 5.92 18.82 -16.29
N GLN A 620 6.36 19.97 -15.80
CA GLN A 620 5.63 20.80 -14.86
C GLN A 620 5.57 22.22 -15.37
N LEU A 621 4.41 22.82 -15.34
CA LEU A 621 4.14 24.16 -15.84
C LEU A 621 3.32 24.95 -14.85
N SER A 622 3.86 26.08 -14.42
CA SER A 622 3.14 27.11 -13.68
C SER A 622 3.68 28.50 -14.05
N THR A 623 3.17 29.51 -13.43
CA THR A 623 3.69 30.88 -13.59
C THR A 623 4.95 31.15 -12.76
N ILE A 624 5.21 30.31 -11.74
CA ILE A 624 6.38 30.41 -10.85
C ILE A 624 7.47 29.47 -11.35
N GLU A 625 7.11 28.24 -11.71
CA GLU A 625 8.06 27.19 -12.07
C GLU A 625 7.66 26.53 -13.39
N ARG A 626 8.63 26.38 -14.29
CA ARG A 626 8.54 25.56 -15.49
C ARG A 626 9.68 24.57 -15.44
N ARG A 627 9.36 23.28 -15.45
CA ARG A 627 10.36 22.24 -15.29
C ARG A 627 10.11 21.06 -16.21
N ALA A 628 11.17 20.59 -16.84
CA ALA A 628 11.19 19.34 -17.59
C ALA A 628 12.30 18.45 -17.03
N VAL A 629 12.00 17.19 -16.74
CA VAL A 629 12.95 16.23 -16.17
C VAL A 629 12.91 14.94 -16.96
N LEU A 630 14.07 14.47 -17.39
CA LEU A 630 14.30 13.11 -17.84
C LEU A 630 14.97 12.34 -16.71
N SER A 631 14.48 11.17 -16.40
CA SER A 631 15.00 10.34 -15.31
C SER A 631 15.32 8.92 -15.77
N TRP A 632 16.40 8.37 -15.26
CA TRP A 632 16.77 6.97 -15.36
C TRP A 632 17.09 6.44 -13.97
N ASN A 633 16.32 5.49 -13.47
CA ASN A 633 16.51 4.87 -12.17
C ASN A 633 16.90 3.41 -12.34
N GLN A 634 18.02 3.03 -11.77
CA GLN A 634 18.55 1.67 -11.82
C GLN A 634 18.78 1.13 -10.40
N PRO A 635 18.19 -0.01 -10.00
CA PRO A 635 18.34 -0.55 -8.65
C PRO A 635 19.75 -1.02 -8.30
N TYR A 636 20.59 -1.30 -9.32
CA TYR A 636 21.94 -1.82 -9.15
C TYR A 636 22.92 -1.06 -10.03
N PHE A 637 24.01 -0.60 -9.46
CA PHE A 637 25.10 0.03 -10.18
C PHE A 637 26.33 -0.90 -10.20
N LEU A 638 26.80 -1.25 -11.40
CA LEU A 638 27.95 -2.14 -11.60
C LEU A 638 27.91 -3.44 -10.77
N GLY A 639 26.71 -4.01 -10.58
CA GLY A 639 26.52 -5.23 -9.79
C GLY A 639 26.39 -5.04 -8.27
N LEU A 640 26.60 -3.82 -7.78
CA LEU A 640 26.41 -3.47 -6.36
C LEU A 640 24.95 -3.10 -6.08
N THR A 641 24.48 -3.41 -4.87
CA THR A 641 23.14 -3.01 -4.38
C THR A 641 23.11 -1.52 -4.03
N MET A 642 23.30 -0.68 -5.05
CA MET A 642 23.32 0.78 -4.95
C MET A 642 22.33 1.34 -5.97
N PRO A 643 21.10 1.67 -5.56
CA PRO A 643 20.17 2.39 -6.42
C PRO A 643 20.85 3.66 -6.96
N THR A 644 20.82 3.79 -8.28
CA THR A 644 21.46 4.90 -8.99
C THR A 644 20.44 5.61 -9.83
N THR A 645 20.44 6.94 -9.76
CA THR A 645 19.55 7.81 -10.53
C THR A 645 20.38 8.74 -11.40
N ALA A 646 20.13 8.74 -12.68
CA ALA A 646 20.62 9.76 -13.60
C ALA A 646 19.44 10.68 -13.97
N LEU A 647 19.66 11.97 -13.88
CA LEU A 647 18.68 13.00 -14.24
C LEU A 647 19.26 13.94 -15.28
N ALA A 648 18.42 14.39 -16.19
CA ALA A 648 18.68 15.58 -16.99
C ALA A 648 17.46 16.49 -16.86
N TRP A 649 17.66 17.76 -16.58
CA TRP A 649 16.55 18.69 -16.39
C TRP A 649 16.84 20.06 -17.00
N ALA A 650 15.75 20.73 -17.29
CA ALA A 650 15.69 22.15 -17.59
C ALA A 650 14.60 22.77 -16.72
N GLU A 651 14.93 23.86 -16.03
CA GLU A 651 13.99 24.52 -15.13
C GLU A 651 14.12 26.05 -15.25
N ARG A 652 12.98 26.72 -15.12
CA ARG A 652 12.88 28.15 -14.88
C ARG A 652 12.07 28.35 -13.63
N GLU A 653 12.65 29.04 -12.65
CA GLU A 653 12.04 29.27 -11.34
C GLU A 653 12.10 30.77 -11.01
N LYS A 654 10.96 31.33 -10.62
CA LYS A 654 10.87 32.69 -10.13
C LYS A 654 11.09 32.72 -8.63
N ARG A 655 12.10 33.48 -8.17
CA ARG A 655 12.40 33.72 -6.75
C ARG A 655 12.15 35.16 -6.37
N THR A 656 12.26 35.50 -5.09
CA THR A 656 11.96 36.84 -4.59
C THR A 656 12.86 37.89 -5.21
N GLY A 657 14.17 37.64 -5.40
CA GLY A 657 15.15 38.57 -5.91
C GLY A 657 15.48 38.46 -7.42
N PHE A 658 15.20 37.32 -8.05
CA PHE A 658 15.63 37.00 -9.41
C PHE A 658 14.82 35.85 -10.02
N THR A 659 14.92 35.68 -11.31
CA THR A 659 14.43 34.47 -12.01
C THR A 659 15.63 33.60 -12.38
N LEU A 660 15.57 32.33 -12.01
CA LEU A 660 16.58 31.31 -12.27
C LEU A 660 16.23 30.52 -13.53
N ASP A 661 17.15 30.43 -14.47
CA ASP A 661 17.06 29.57 -15.66
C ASP A 661 18.24 28.58 -15.62
N ARG A 662 17.96 27.29 -15.42
CA ARG A 662 18.98 26.26 -15.18
C ARG A 662 18.74 25.03 -16.06
N ILE A 663 19.80 24.53 -16.68
CA ILE A 663 19.85 23.23 -17.33
C ILE A 663 20.94 22.40 -16.68
N GLY A 664 20.70 21.12 -16.48
CA GLY A 664 21.68 20.28 -15.80
C GLY A 664 21.51 18.79 -16.02
N VAL A 665 22.57 18.08 -15.69
CA VAL A 665 22.59 16.62 -15.59
C VAL A 665 23.17 16.22 -14.25
N SER A 666 22.70 15.13 -13.68
CA SER A 666 23.26 14.57 -12.45
C SER A 666 23.23 13.06 -12.45
N LEU A 667 24.21 12.49 -11.75
CA LEU A 667 24.29 11.07 -11.43
C LEU A 667 24.39 10.95 -9.92
N SER A 668 23.50 10.20 -9.30
CA SER A 668 23.49 9.95 -7.87
C SER A 668 23.42 8.46 -7.57
N ALA A 669 24.06 8.03 -6.49
CA ALA A 669 23.99 6.66 -6.02
C ALA A 669 23.74 6.65 -4.51
N ALA A 670 22.81 5.80 -4.08
CA ALA A 670 22.38 5.69 -2.70
C ALA A 670 22.77 4.33 -2.11
N LYS A 671 23.15 4.31 -0.82
CA LYS A 671 23.41 3.09 -0.07
C LYS A 671 22.78 3.15 1.31
N SER A 672 21.91 2.19 1.60
CA SER A 672 21.38 2.02 2.94
C SER A 672 22.43 1.38 3.84
N LEU A 673 22.74 2.01 4.97
CA LEU A 673 23.67 1.52 5.99
C LEU A 673 22.87 0.99 7.20
N GLY A 674 22.10 -0.05 6.98
CA GLY A 674 21.14 -0.61 7.95
C GLY A 674 19.74 -0.01 7.81
N ARG A 675 18.90 -0.17 8.86
CA ARG A 675 17.46 0.20 8.80
C ARG A 675 17.19 1.70 8.88
N ALA A 676 18.11 2.47 9.45
CA ALA A 676 17.87 3.87 9.82
C ALA A 676 18.83 4.86 9.16
N ARG A 677 19.78 4.43 8.32
CA ARG A 677 20.83 5.29 7.76
C ARG A 677 20.85 5.18 6.24
N LEU A 678 20.93 6.32 5.58
CA LEU A 678 21.07 6.41 4.13
C LEU A 678 22.28 7.30 3.82
N LEU A 679 23.19 6.79 2.99
CA LEU A 679 24.29 7.53 2.39
C LEU A 679 23.94 7.76 0.91
N LEU A 680 24.07 9.00 0.45
CA LEU A 680 23.86 9.39 -0.94
C LEU A 680 25.10 10.16 -1.42
N GLY A 681 25.64 9.75 -2.54
CA GLY A 681 26.66 10.52 -3.27
C GLY A 681 26.08 11.02 -4.59
N SER A 682 26.38 12.24 -5.00
CA SER A 682 25.96 12.76 -6.29
C SER A 682 27.06 13.60 -6.97
N LEU A 683 27.03 13.59 -8.29
CA LEU A 683 27.79 14.47 -9.15
C LEU A 683 26.81 15.14 -10.10
N SER A 684 26.86 16.46 -10.18
CA SER A 684 26.01 17.24 -11.09
C SER A 684 26.81 18.25 -11.89
N VAL A 685 26.39 18.45 -13.12
CA VAL A 685 26.91 19.50 -14.01
C VAL A 685 25.71 20.35 -14.41
N THR A 686 25.79 21.64 -14.11
CA THR A 686 24.71 22.59 -14.37
C THR A 686 25.22 23.81 -15.10
N ARG A 687 24.36 24.41 -15.92
CA ARG A 687 24.54 25.74 -16.47
C ARG A 687 23.38 26.59 -16.02
N THR A 688 23.69 27.72 -15.37
CA THR A 688 22.72 28.60 -14.71
C THR A 688 22.80 29.97 -15.30
N SER A 689 21.66 30.58 -15.59
CA SER A 689 21.52 31.98 -16.00
C SER A 689 20.54 32.68 -15.04
N LEU A 690 20.79 33.92 -14.76
CA LEU A 690 19.89 34.76 -13.98
C LEU A 690 19.18 35.76 -14.91
N LEU A 691 17.89 35.86 -14.74
CA LEU A 691 17.02 36.79 -15.43
C LEU A 691 16.31 37.68 -14.40
N ASP A 692 15.89 38.87 -14.81
CA ASP A 692 15.09 39.79 -13.98
C ASP A 692 15.77 40.09 -12.61
N VAL A 693 17.09 40.24 -12.62
CA VAL A 693 17.85 40.59 -11.42
C VAL A 693 17.67 42.07 -11.09
N ASP A 694 17.08 42.33 -9.93
CA ASP A 694 16.73 43.67 -9.46
C ASP A 694 17.53 43.99 -8.17
N LEU A 695 18.86 43.94 -8.30
CA LEU A 695 19.81 44.19 -7.22
C LEU A 695 20.83 45.26 -7.69
N ASN A 696 20.87 46.38 -7.02
CA ASN A 696 21.72 47.52 -7.41
C ASN A 696 23.00 47.65 -6.57
N ASN A 697 22.94 47.22 -5.31
CA ASN A 697 24.03 47.38 -4.33
C ASN A 697 24.52 46.06 -3.76
N LEU A 698 24.98 45.18 -4.63
CA LEU A 698 25.54 43.90 -4.20
C LEU A 698 26.89 44.04 -3.50
N PRO A 699 27.19 43.22 -2.49
CA PRO A 699 28.52 43.12 -1.91
C PRO A 699 29.58 42.80 -2.94
N PRO A 700 30.86 43.22 -2.72
CA PRO A 700 31.95 43.05 -3.70
C PRO A 700 32.28 41.59 -3.99
N ASP A 701 31.96 40.68 -3.08
CA ASP A 701 32.21 39.24 -3.17
C ASP A 701 31.19 38.52 -4.05
N ILE A 702 30.07 39.16 -4.43
CA ILE A 702 29.09 38.57 -5.33
C ILE A 702 29.46 38.89 -6.78
N ASP A 703 29.35 37.88 -7.65
CA ASP A 703 29.59 38.08 -9.10
C ASP A 703 28.48 38.94 -9.71
N ARG A 704 28.83 40.20 -9.99
CA ARG A 704 27.94 41.21 -10.52
C ARG A 704 27.64 41.06 -12.00
N ARG A 705 28.34 40.22 -12.72
CA ARG A 705 28.20 40.05 -14.15
C ARG A 705 26.90 39.36 -14.52
N PHE A 706 26.33 38.55 -13.60
CA PHE A 706 25.10 37.79 -13.82
C PHE A 706 25.10 36.99 -15.13
N LEU A 707 26.30 36.69 -15.62
CA LEU A 707 26.48 35.90 -16.82
C LEU A 707 26.12 34.45 -16.55
N PRO A 708 25.69 33.70 -17.57
CA PRO A 708 25.55 32.27 -17.42
C PRO A 708 26.84 31.64 -16.88
N TYR A 709 26.75 30.92 -15.78
CA TYR A 709 27.90 30.17 -15.23
C TYR A 709 27.65 28.68 -15.27
N SER A 710 28.73 27.92 -15.33
CA SER A 710 28.73 26.49 -15.26
C SER A 710 29.23 26.04 -13.89
N ALA A 711 28.59 25.06 -13.29
CA ALA A 711 29.01 24.48 -12.02
C ALA A 711 29.04 22.95 -12.12
N THR A 712 30.18 22.38 -11.72
CA THR A 712 30.30 20.95 -11.48
C THR A 712 30.38 20.73 -9.99
N LEU A 713 29.36 20.08 -9.40
CA LEU A 713 29.22 19.91 -7.98
C LEU A 713 29.27 18.43 -7.60
N ALA A 714 30.13 18.11 -6.66
CA ALA A 714 30.12 16.81 -6.00
C ALA A 714 29.52 16.96 -4.61
N SER A 715 28.55 16.13 -4.28
CA SER A 715 27.94 16.16 -2.95
C SER A 715 27.87 14.77 -2.32
N VAL A 716 28.01 14.75 -1.01
CA VAL A 716 27.78 13.58 -0.16
C VAL A 716 26.80 13.97 0.93
N SER A 717 25.74 13.20 1.05
CA SER A 717 24.78 13.38 2.14
C SER A 717 24.60 12.10 2.93
N MET A 718 24.44 12.25 4.24
CA MET A 718 24.11 11.17 5.15
C MET A 718 22.91 11.56 5.99
N SER A 719 21.94 10.66 6.07
CA SER A 719 20.74 10.86 6.90
C SER A 719 20.50 9.72 7.87
N TRP A 720 19.93 10.05 9.03
CA TRP A 720 19.52 9.14 10.08
C TRP A 720 18.05 9.36 10.40
N GLU A 721 17.22 8.33 10.20
CA GLU A 721 15.78 8.38 10.44
C GLU A 721 15.40 7.46 11.61
N ARG A 722 14.95 8.03 12.70
CA ARG A 722 14.47 7.33 13.91
C ARG A 722 13.17 7.91 14.46
N ARG A 723 12.43 8.63 13.65
CA ARG A 723 11.10 9.11 14.01
C ARG A 723 10.09 7.97 13.85
N ASP A 724 9.02 8.02 14.65
CA ASP A 724 7.90 7.06 14.62
C ASP A 724 7.06 7.19 13.33
N ASP A 725 6.91 8.41 12.82
CA ASP A 725 6.19 8.75 11.59
C ASP A 725 6.95 9.87 10.88
N THR A 726 7.24 9.70 9.59
CA THR A 726 7.99 10.70 8.80
C THR A 726 7.13 11.92 8.46
N LEU A 727 5.81 11.76 8.32
CA LEU A 727 4.90 12.85 7.97
C LEU A 727 4.33 13.57 9.19
N ASN A 728 4.11 12.87 10.31
CA ASN A 728 3.50 13.42 11.51
C ASN A 728 4.21 12.92 12.77
N PRO A 729 5.50 13.23 12.94
CA PRO A 729 6.30 12.68 14.03
C PRO A 729 5.78 13.12 15.40
N THR A 730 5.77 12.17 16.33
CA THR A 730 5.44 12.42 17.74
C THR A 730 6.59 12.04 18.66
N ARG A 731 7.48 11.15 18.21
CA ARG A 731 8.60 10.63 18.99
C ARG A 731 9.79 10.30 18.09
N GLY A 732 10.99 10.48 18.62
CA GLY A 732 12.23 10.10 17.96
C GLY A 732 13.00 11.27 17.40
N TRP A 733 13.95 11.02 16.54
CA TRP A 733 14.81 12.04 15.97
C TRP A 733 15.20 11.74 14.52
N PHE A 734 15.53 12.80 13.82
CA PHE A 734 16.10 12.77 12.47
C PHE A 734 17.36 13.64 12.46
N GLY A 735 18.36 13.22 11.68
CA GLY A 735 19.56 14.01 11.43
C GLY A 735 19.97 13.90 9.97
N SER A 736 20.46 14.97 9.38
CA SER A 736 21.11 14.93 8.06
C SER A 736 22.31 15.86 8.01
N ALA A 737 23.33 15.43 7.29
CA ALA A 737 24.51 16.22 6.96
C ALA A 737 24.74 16.13 5.45
N VAL A 738 24.92 17.26 4.80
CA VAL A 738 25.23 17.41 3.38
C VAL A 738 26.51 18.20 3.26
N VAL A 739 27.46 17.67 2.49
CA VAL A 739 28.69 18.36 2.09
C VAL A 739 28.66 18.46 0.57
N GLU A 740 28.88 19.64 0.04
CA GLU A 740 28.91 19.94 -1.38
C GLU A 740 30.16 20.75 -1.70
N ILE A 741 30.84 20.39 -2.78
CA ILE A 741 32.05 21.07 -3.26
C ILE A 741 31.97 21.31 -4.76
N GLY A 742 32.41 22.47 -5.19
CA GLY A 742 32.72 22.75 -6.59
C GLY A 742 33.96 21.99 -7.02
N VAL A 743 33.89 21.29 -8.14
CA VAL A 743 34.96 20.48 -8.66
C VAL A 743 35.47 21.10 -9.98
N PRO A 744 36.76 21.41 -10.15
CA PRO A 744 37.28 22.13 -11.30
C PRO A 744 37.38 21.24 -12.55
N VAL A 745 36.25 20.67 -12.97
CA VAL A 745 36.13 19.85 -14.19
C VAL A 745 34.97 20.37 -15.04
N PHE A 746 34.92 20.03 -16.30
CA PHE A 746 33.87 20.42 -17.25
C PHE A 746 33.59 21.95 -17.33
N GLY A 747 34.67 22.77 -17.15
CA GLY A 747 34.57 24.23 -17.25
C GLY A 747 33.80 24.89 -16.10
N THR A 748 33.89 24.34 -14.89
CA THR A 748 33.22 24.93 -13.71
C THR A 748 33.77 26.32 -13.40
N GLU A 749 32.86 27.25 -13.12
CA GLU A 749 33.14 28.62 -12.67
C GLU A 749 32.76 28.80 -11.20
N ALA A 750 32.05 27.85 -10.63
CA ALA A 750 31.64 27.81 -9.22
C ALA A 750 32.67 27.03 -8.39
N ASP A 751 33.56 27.75 -7.69
CA ASP A 751 34.54 27.19 -6.78
C ASP A 751 34.14 27.50 -5.33
N TYR A 752 33.33 26.63 -4.73
CA TYR A 752 32.88 26.79 -3.37
C TYR A 752 32.82 25.49 -2.60
N GLN A 753 32.72 25.60 -1.28
CA GLN A 753 32.47 24.52 -0.34
C GLN A 753 31.29 24.87 0.53
N LYS A 754 30.36 23.92 0.70
CA LYS A 754 29.11 24.13 1.43
C LYS A 754 28.81 22.94 2.32
N VAL A 755 28.47 23.21 3.57
CA VAL A 755 28.02 22.21 4.54
C VAL A 755 26.64 22.60 5.01
N PHE A 756 25.72 21.65 5.05
CA PHE A 756 24.39 21.86 5.62
C PHE A 756 24.04 20.73 6.57
N LEU A 757 23.74 21.13 7.82
CA LEU A 757 23.35 20.23 8.88
C LEU A 757 21.88 20.51 9.25
N LYS A 758 21.09 19.44 9.44
CA LYS A 758 19.72 19.52 9.94
C LYS A 758 19.53 18.47 11.01
N GLY A 759 18.99 18.88 12.16
CA GLY A 759 18.63 18.01 13.26
C GLY A 759 17.18 18.23 13.67
N GLN A 760 16.47 17.16 14.05
CA GLN A 760 15.10 17.22 14.52
C GLN A 760 14.92 16.26 15.67
N TYR A 761 14.17 16.69 16.68
CA TYR A 761 13.89 15.89 17.87
C TYR A 761 12.43 16.04 18.27
N PHE A 762 11.75 14.92 18.53
CA PHE A 762 10.35 14.88 18.94
C PHE A 762 10.21 14.06 20.21
N ARG A 763 9.46 14.62 21.17
CA ARG A 763 9.19 13.97 22.44
C ARG A 763 7.77 14.28 22.91
N PRO A 764 6.96 13.25 23.24
CA PRO A 764 5.71 13.47 23.95
C PRO A 764 6.03 13.88 25.39
N LEU A 765 5.57 15.05 25.81
CA LEU A 765 5.66 15.55 27.18
C LEU A 765 4.51 14.98 28.01
N THR A 766 3.34 14.90 27.41
CA THR A 766 2.15 14.24 27.98
C THR A 766 1.41 13.48 26.89
N SER A 767 0.33 12.80 27.21
CA SER A 767 -0.54 12.12 26.23
C SER A 767 -1.16 13.06 25.17
N PHE A 768 -1.10 14.37 25.37
CA PHE A 768 -1.72 15.38 24.53
C PHE A 768 -0.79 16.51 24.10
N LEU A 769 0.42 16.57 24.61
CA LEU A 769 1.40 17.62 24.35
C LEU A 769 2.69 16.99 23.85
N ASN A 770 3.11 17.39 22.65
CA ASN A 770 4.36 16.99 22.04
C ASN A 770 5.28 18.20 21.89
N LEU A 771 6.57 18.01 22.18
CA LEU A 771 7.64 18.94 21.89
C LEU A 771 8.30 18.54 20.58
N GLY A 772 8.47 19.49 19.66
CA GLY A 772 9.27 19.39 18.46
C GLY A 772 10.39 20.42 18.48
N LEU A 773 11.61 19.99 18.22
CA LEU A 773 12.78 20.87 18.05
C LEU A 773 13.40 20.63 16.69
N THR A 774 13.76 21.70 15.98
CA THR A 774 14.50 21.63 14.71
C THR A 774 15.65 22.60 14.73
N GLY A 775 16.84 22.14 14.38
CA GLY A 775 18.01 22.97 14.15
C GLY A 775 18.50 22.82 12.71
N ARG A 776 18.89 23.93 12.11
CA ARG A 776 19.53 24.00 10.80
C ARG A 776 20.74 24.88 10.88
N LEU A 777 21.85 24.40 10.33
CA LEU A 777 23.12 25.15 10.22
C LEU A 777 23.68 24.94 8.81
N GLY A 778 23.82 26.02 8.06
CA GLY A 778 24.47 26.04 6.77
C GLY A 778 25.72 26.93 6.83
N LEU A 779 26.84 26.43 6.36
CA LEU A 779 28.10 27.15 6.25
C LEU A 779 28.66 26.97 4.83
N GLY A 780 29.02 28.05 4.18
CA GLY A 780 29.59 28.04 2.85
C GLY A 780 30.75 29.00 2.72
N ASN A 781 31.72 28.61 1.94
CA ASN A 781 32.88 29.43 1.62
C ASN A 781 33.00 29.58 0.09
N GLY A 782 33.18 30.79 -0.40
CA GLY A 782 33.28 31.06 -1.83
C GLY A 782 31.92 31.12 -2.55
N LEU A 783 30.81 31.35 -1.86
CA LEU A 783 29.47 31.44 -2.46
C LEU A 783 29.27 32.76 -3.22
N SER A 784 30.06 32.97 -4.28
CA SER A 784 30.03 34.20 -5.10
C SER A 784 28.83 34.28 -6.05
N HIS A 785 28.26 33.15 -6.42
CA HIS A 785 27.07 33.11 -7.28
C HIS A 785 25.78 33.18 -6.48
N LEU A 786 24.91 34.11 -6.78
CA LEU A 786 23.68 34.40 -6.05
C LEU A 786 22.79 33.16 -5.79
N PRO A 787 22.51 32.27 -6.75
CA PRO A 787 21.67 31.11 -6.50
C PRO A 787 22.26 30.06 -5.54
N GLU A 788 23.55 30.09 -5.29
CA GLU A 788 24.24 29.12 -4.42
C GLU A 788 24.28 29.58 -2.96
N ARG A 789 23.94 30.83 -2.65
CA ARG A 789 23.89 31.38 -1.30
C ARG A 789 22.72 30.81 -0.49
N PHE A 790 22.81 30.94 0.82
CA PHE A 790 21.71 30.53 1.71
C PHE A 790 20.67 31.64 1.78
N PHE A 791 19.40 31.22 1.73
CA PHE A 791 18.23 32.08 1.93
C PHE A 791 17.32 31.47 2.99
N ALA A 792 16.66 32.30 3.78
CA ALA A 792 15.70 31.86 4.78
C ALA A 792 14.60 32.91 4.96
N GLY A 793 13.57 32.56 5.71
CA GLY A 793 12.32 33.28 5.89
C GLY A 793 11.14 32.46 5.41
N GLY A 794 9.95 32.78 5.87
CA GLY A 794 8.70 32.09 5.51
C GLY A 794 8.36 30.88 6.39
N SER A 795 7.25 30.28 6.08
CA SER A 795 6.57 29.23 6.87
C SER A 795 7.39 27.98 7.17
N ASN A 796 8.45 27.69 6.40
CA ASN A 796 9.23 26.47 6.50
C ASN A 796 10.60 26.67 7.15
N THR A 797 11.00 27.90 7.45
CA THR A 797 12.30 28.21 8.06
C THR A 797 12.14 29.11 9.26
N PHE A 798 11.95 30.41 9.08
CA PHE A 798 11.78 31.42 10.10
C PHE A 798 10.48 32.19 9.84
N ARG A 799 9.48 32.02 10.68
CA ARG A 799 8.12 32.57 10.51
C ARG A 799 7.96 34.05 10.89
N GLY A 800 9.03 34.66 11.34
CA GLY A 800 9.07 36.10 11.62
C GLY A 800 9.28 36.96 10.37
N GLU A 801 9.57 36.36 9.22
CA GLU A 801 9.80 37.07 7.95
C GLU A 801 9.09 36.37 6.79
N GLU A 802 8.86 37.12 5.71
CA GLU A 802 8.37 36.57 4.46
C GLU A 802 9.40 35.64 3.79
N PHE A 803 8.99 34.98 2.70
CA PHE A 803 9.81 34.02 1.98
C PHE A 803 11.13 34.64 1.49
N GLU A 804 12.26 34.08 1.94
CA GLU A 804 13.64 34.50 1.61
C GLU A 804 14.09 35.85 2.16
N LEU A 805 13.30 36.54 2.96
CA LEU A 805 13.64 37.90 3.45
C LEU A 805 14.40 37.93 4.79
N LEU A 806 14.75 36.79 5.39
CA LEU A 806 15.61 36.77 6.56
C LEU A 806 17.06 37.02 6.18
N GLY A 807 17.71 38.04 6.75
CA GLY A 807 19.15 38.33 6.62
C GLY A 807 19.47 39.41 5.60
N PRO A 808 20.55 39.30 4.82
CA PRO A 808 21.05 40.36 3.95
C PRO A 808 20.12 40.74 2.82
N ILE A 809 19.82 42.04 2.74
CA ILE A 809 18.89 42.66 1.77
C ILE A 809 19.53 43.88 1.12
N ASP A 810 19.33 44.04 -0.17
CA ASP A 810 19.72 45.25 -0.90
C ASP A 810 18.90 46.47 -0.40
N PRO A 811 19.54 47.49 0.15
CA PRO A 811 18.84 48.60 0.77
C PRO A 811 18.04 49.47 -0.23
N THR A 812 18.34 49.38 -1.51
CA THR A 812 17.67 50.17 -2.55
C THR A 812 16.45 49.44 -3.12
N THR A 813 16.57 48.16 -3.39
CA THR A 813 15.51 47.38 -4.04
C THR A 813 14.69 46.57 -3.05
N LEU A 814 15.14 46.46 -1.79
CA LEU A 814 14.56 45.63 -0.73
C LEU A 814 14.48 44.14 -1.12
N LYS A 815 15.38 43.67 -1.99
CA LYS A 815 15.47 42.31 -2.44
C LYS A 815 16.58 41.53 -1.71
N PRO A 816 16.35 40.25 -1.34
CA PRO A 816 17.36 39.45 -0.65
C PRO A 816 18.47 38.99 -1.60
N TYR A 817 19.69 39.01 -1.14
CA TYR A 817 20.84 38.45 -1.83
C TYR A 817 21.50 37.28 -1.08
N GLY A 818 20.88 36.82 0.00
CA GLY A 818 21.31 35.66 0.76
C GLY A 818 22.67 35.80 1.43
N GLY A 819 23.19 34.74 2.01
CA GLY A 819 24.43 34.74 2.77
C GLY A 819 25.26 33.47 2.63
N GLU A 820 26.48 33.53 3.16
CA GLU A 820 27.38 32.37 3.24
C GLU A 820 27.13 31.47 4.45
N ALA A 821 26.41 32.00 5.49
CA ALA A 821 26.00 31.16 6.61
C ALA A 821 24.53 31.38 6.95
N VAL A 822 23.89 30.32 7.48
CA VAL A 822 22.52 30.37 7.98
C VAL A 822 22.41 29.54 9.23
N GLU A 823 21.73 30.04 10.22
CA GLU A 823 21.41 29.33 11.46
C GLU A 823 19.93 29.52 11.78
N ILE A 824 19.21 28.42 12.04
CA ILE A 824 17.79 28.46 12.36
C ILE A 824 17.50 27.41 13.42
N VAL A 825 16.79 27.83 14.48
CA VAL A 825 16.28 26.95 15.53
C VAL A 825 14.77 27.18 15.66
N ASN A 826 13.99 26.12 15.55
CA ASN A 826 12.55 26.15 15.76
C ASN A 826 12.19 25.27 16.96
N ALA A 827 11.44 25.79 17.90
CA ALA A 827 10.85 25.05 19.00
C ALA A 827 9.33 25.11 18.92
N GLU A 828 8.68 23.96 18.99
CA GLU A 828 7.23 23.85 18.84
C GLU A 828 6.61 23.01 19.96
N LEU A 829 5.49 23.49 20.50
CA LEU A 829 4.61 22.74 21.36
C LEU A 829 3.32 22.45 20.60
N ILE A 830 2.99 21.17 20.42
CA ILE A 830 1.85 20.71 19.63
C ILE A 830 0.85 20.02 20.55
N TRP A 831 -0.36 20.59 20.67
CA TRP A 831 -1.43 20.07 21.51
C TRP A 831 -2.49 19.32 20.66
N THR A 832 -2.78 18.10 21.06
CA THR A 832 -3.95 17.36 20.63
C THR A 832 -5.07 17.61 21.62
N ILE A 833 -5.85 18.67 21.40
CA ILE A 833 -6.86 19.13 22.38
C ILE A 833 -8.12 18.27 22.30
N PHE A 834 -8.45 17.77 21.11
CA PHE A 834 -9.68 17.03 20.85
C PHE A 834 -9.40 15.53 20.68
N PRO A 835 -9.68 14.68 21.71
CA PRO A 835 -9.50 13.24 21.56
C PRO A 835 -10.35 12.62 20.45
N ALA A 836 -11.51 13.23 20.15
CA ALA A 836 -12.40 12.81 19.07
C ALA A 836 -11.93 13.26 17.68
N TRP A 837 -11.12 14.31 17.61
CA TRP A 837 -10.55 14.86 16.37
C TRP A 837 -9.04 14.90 16.49
N ARG A 838 -8.42 13.73 16.55
CA ARG A 838 -6.95 13.59 16.64
C ARG A 838 -6.21 14.24 15.48
N GLU A 839 -6.91 14.49 14.41
CA GLU A 839 -6.43 15.16 13.21
C GLU A 839 -6.25 16.66 13.43
N LEU A 840 -7.07 17.30 14.31
CA LEU A 840 -7.00 18.72 14.60
C LEU A 840 -6.10 18.96 15.82
N ARG A 841 -5.05 19.76 15.60
CA ARG A 841 -4.05 20.10 16.63
C ARG A 841 -3.86 21.60 16.69
N LEU A 842 -3.57 22.12 17.88
CA LEU A 842 -3.04 23.45 18.04
C LEU A 842 -1.51 23.38 18.17
N ALA A 843 -0.83 24.43 17.74
CA ALA A 843 0.61 24.55 17.89
C ALA A 843 0.94 25.96 18.39
N SER A 844 1.92 26.08 19.29
CA SER A 844 2.64 27.33 19.50
C SER A 844 4.11 27.07 19.16
N PHE A 845 4.78 28.13 18.73
CA PHE A 845 6.16 27.98 18.31
C PHE A 845 6.98 29.22 18.65
N PHE A 846 8.27 29.00 18.73
CA PHE A 846 9.27 30.00 18.87
C PHE A 846 10.41 29.72 17.90
N ASP A 847 10.70 30.68 17.02
CA ASP A 847 11.71 30.58 15.99
C ASP A 847 12.83 31.55 16.28
N LEU A 848 14.07 31.06 16.17
CA LEU A 848 15.29 31.84 16.18
C LEU A 848 16.04 31.61 14.88
N GLY A 849 16.61 32.61 14.27
CA GLY A 849 17.41 32.44 13.08
C GLY A 849 18.05 33.68 12.55
N ASN A 850 19.06 33.49 11.70
CA ASN A 850 19.66 34.55 10.92
C ASN A 850 20.35 33.96 9.68
N VAL A 851 20.52 34.80 8.65
CA VAL A 851 21.38 34.57 7.49
C VAL A 851 22.49 35.60 7.50
N TYR A 852 23.72 35.17 7.46
CA TYR A 852 24.89 36.03 7.56
C TYR A 852 25.53 36.21 6.18
N GLU A 853 25.86 37.46 5.85
CA GLU A 853 26.41 37.83 4.54
C GLU A 853 27.65 37.03 4.17
N SER A 854 28.59 36.86 5.15
CA SER A 854 29.82 36.11 4.97
C SER A 854 30.12 35.23 6.20
N LEU A 855 30.98 34.21 6.06
CA LEU A 855 31.46 33.43 7.19
C LEU A 855 32.16 34.29 8.26
N LYS A 856 32.78 35.41 7.88
CA LYS A 856 33.46 36.33 8.83
C LYS A 856 32.46 37.05 9.72
N SER A 857 31.25 37.31 9.25
CA SER A 857 30.16 37.95 9.99
C SER A 857 29.34 36.96 10.82
N PHE A 858 29.59 35.66 10.70
CA PHE A 858 28.84 34.63 11.44
C PHE A 858 29.06 34.76 12.95
N ARG A 859 27.96 34.96 13.68
CA ARG A 859 27.93 35.04 15.13
C ARG A 859 26.71 34.29 15.67
N PRO A 860 26.88 33.11 16.27
CA PRO A 860 25.75 32.26 16.71
C PRO A 860 24.78 32.87 17.74
N VAL A 861 25.16 34.00 18.32
CA VAL A 861 24.31 34.76 19.31
C VAL A 861 23.50 35.88 18.69
N ASP A 862 23.78 36.22 17.44
CA ASP A 862 23.12 37.33 16.71
C ASP A 862 21.93 36.79 15.91
N LEU A 863 20.92 36.32 16.65
CA LEU A 863 19.73 35.70 16.10
C LEU A 863 18.54 36.62 16.20
N GLU A 864 17.73 36.65 15.17
CA GLU A 864 16.41 37.28 15.20
C GLU A 864 15.39 36.31 15.83
N GLY A 865 14.34 36.86 16.43
CA GLY A 865 13.36 36.05 17.14
C GLY A 865 11.93 36.30 16.71
N ALA A 866 11.15 35.22 16.62
CA ALA A 866 9.73 35.27 16.33
C ALA A 866 8.97 34.24 17.19
N PHE A 867 7.72 34.55 17.50
CA PHE A 867 6.83 33.59 18.15
C PHE A 867 5.49 33.54 17.41
N GLY A 868 4.74 32.48 17.63
CA GLY A 868 3.43 32.39 17.01
C GLY A 868 2.62 31.17 17.49
N ALA A 869 1.43 31.09 16.90
CA ALA A 869 0.51 29.98 17.15
C ALA A 869 -0.20 29.58 15.86
N GLY A 870 -0.76 28.39 15.83
CA GLY A 870 -1.48 27.94 14.64
C GLY A 870 -2.36 26.72 14.88
N ILE A 871 -3.15 26.44 13.87
CA ILE A 871 -4.03 25.30 13.79
C ILE A 871 -3.47 24.34 12.73
N ARG A 872 -3.42 23.07 13.05
CA ARG A 872 -2.95 22.01 12.15
C ARG A 872 -4.01 20.93 11.99
N TYR A 873 -4.33 20.61 10.76
CA TYR A 873 -5.23 19.52 10.44
C TYR A 873 -4.47 18.43 9.70
N ARG A 874 -4.43 17.23 10.29
CA ARG A 874 -3.72 16.08 9.71
C ARG A 874 -4.48 15.49 8.53
N THR A 875 -3.84 15.44 7.36
CA THR A 875 -4.35 14.75 6.17
C THR A 875 -3.43 13.59 5.77
N PRO A 876 -3.87 12.68 4.90
CA PRO A 876 -3.01 11.64 4.34
C PRO A 876 -1.79 12.19 3.56
N LEU A 877 -1.87 13.41 3.06
CA LEU A 877 -0.80 14.10 2.31
C LEU A 877 0.12 14.95 3.19
N GLY A 878 -0.10 14.95 4.51
CA GLY A 878 0.58 15.81 5.47
C GLY A 878 -0.36 16.82 6.13
N PRO A 879 0.08 17.54 7.16
CA PRO A 879 -0.77 18.52 7.84
C PRO A 879 -1.03 19.76 6.97
N VAL A 880 -2.27 20.22 6.96
CA VAL A 880 -2.62 21.59 6.55
C VAL A 880 -2.44 22.49 7.76
N ARG A 881 -1.69 23.57 7.63
CA ARG A 881 -1.33 24.49 8.71
C ARG A 881 -1.81 25.89 8.39
N ILE A 882 -2.44 26.52 9.37
CA ILE A 882 -2.73 27.96 9.39
C ILE A 882 -2.00 28.50 10.62
N GLU A 883 -1.00 29.33 10.42
CA GLU A 883 -0.12 29.80 11.46
C GLU A 883 -0.06 31.34 11.42
N ILE A 884 -0.06 31.96 12.59
CA ILE A 884 0.13 33.39 12.77
C ILE A 884 1.40 33.61 13.57
N ALA A 885 2.27 34.50 13.12
CA ALA A 885 3.57 34.74 13.70
C ALA A 885 3.83 36.24 13.88
N TRP A 886 4.51 36.61 14.97
CA TRP A 886 4.97 37.96 15.29
C TRP A 886 6.48 37.95 15.42
N LYS A 887 7.13 38.89 14.77
CA LYS A 887 8.55 39.16 14.95
C LYS A 887 8.75 39.91 16.28
N LEU A 888 9.66 39.42 17.12
CA LEU A 888 9.94 40.01 18.44
C LEU A 888 11.10 40.99 18.38
N TRP A 889 12.19 40.61 17.74
CA TRP A 889 13.39 41.42 17.55
C TRP A 889 14.13 41.02 16.29
N GLY A 890 15.00 41.91 15.81
CA GLY A 890 15.82 41.78 14.60
C GLY A 890 15.65 42.97 13.67
N PHE A 891 16.34 42.86 12.52
CA PHE A 891 16.21 43.87 11.45
C PHE A 891 14.91 43.66 10.68
N ASP A 892 14.12 44.70 10.52
CA ASP A 892 12.81 44.66 9.89
C ASP A 892 12.78 45.61 8.69
N VAL A 893 12.81 45.02 7.49
CA VAL A 893 12.85 45.80 6.22
C VAL A 893 11.50 46.40 5.87
N GLN A 894 10.43 45.74 6.27
CA GLN A 894 9.07 46.09 5.87
C GLN A 894 8.22 46.64 7.01
N ASP A 895 8.88 47.01 8.16
CA ASP A 895 8.23 47.51 9.38
C ASP A 895 7.09 46.59 9.87
N HIS A 896 7.35 45.30 9.90
CA HIS A 896 6.40 44.30 10.41
C HIS A 896 6.38 44.26 11.94
N LYS A 897 7.15 45.05 12.62
CA LYS A 897 7.15 45.10 14.08
C LYS A 897 5.75 45.43 14.61
N GLY A 898 5.16 44.45 15.25
CA GLY A 898 3.80 44.55 15.78
C GLY A 898 2.69 44.07 14.82
N HIS A 899 2.97 43.84 13.54
CA HIS A 899 2.01 43.24 12.61
C HIS A 899 2.26 41.74 12.44
N PRO A 900 1.22 40.89 12.58
CA PRO A 900 1.39 39.45 12.41
C PRO A 900 1.47 39.05 10.92
N LEU A 901 2.34 38.11 10.65
CA LEU A 901 2.35 37.36 9.39
C LEU A 901 1.46 36.12 9.52
N ILE A 902 0.61 35.87 8.53
CA ILE A 902 -0.28 34.70 8.51
C ILE A 902 0.15 33.75 7.39
N PHE A 903 0.41 32.49 7.74
CA PHE A 903 0.86 31.49 6.79
C PHE A 903 -0.20 30.39 6.62
N LEU A 904 -0.48 30.01 5.37
CA LEU A 904 -1.25 28.84 5.00
C LEU A 904 -0.34 27.87 4.26
N THR A 905 -0.11 26.68 4.82
CA THR A 905 0.80 25.71 4.22
C THR A 905 0.25 24.28 4.28
N ILE A 906 0.68 23.46 3.33
CA ILE A 906 0.41 22.01 3.30
C ILE A 906 1.76 21.31 3.44
N GLY A 907 1.87 20.43 4.43
CA GLY A 907 3.11 19.75 4.79
C GLY A 907 3.71 20.20 6.12
N ASN A 908 4.84 19.60 6.50
CA ASN A 908 5.55 19.93 7.74
C ASN A 908 6.68 20.93 7.47
N ILE A 909 7.01 21.76 8.50
CA ILE A 909 8.28 22.50 8.60
C ILE A 909 9.49 21.52 8.56
N PHE A 910 9.24 20.29 8.84
CA PHE A 910 10.21 19.26 9.15
C PHE A 910 10.55 18.40 7.93
#